data_6257c3f019f8361fe7a7bd77c7cebec9
#
_entry.id   6257c3f019f8361fe7a7bd77c7cebec9
#
_cell.length_a   1.000
_cell.length_b   1.000
_cell.length_c   1.000
_cell.angle_alpha   90.00
_cell.angle_beta   90.00
_cell.angle_gamma   90.00
#
_symmetry.space_group_name_H-M   'P 1'
#
loop_
_entity.id
_entity.type
_entity.pdbx_description
1 polymer ?
#
loop_
_entity_poly.entity_id
_entity_poly.type
_entity_poly.pdbx_seq_one_letter_code
_entity_poly.pdbx_strand_id
1 'polypeptide(L)'
;MSLKFRISAIRPMLWYALLAGCASVDGPAPATAVAAPAASAASAPVVQAAASAVASAGAAASAAAPAAGASAPAPSATVAARPDAAAPKPFDEVIKGATAQAGFFGLWRKDEKLWIEIDPEQLNKPFLLAANISHSVGERRLYASWMGPSWLASFRKIGSQQIQLIAHNTEYVASGAPMEAVVEQAFSNSLLASATIASAPHPQRKSILIDASFLLGDLAGYSTQLERAFRLPYGLDRGNSYFEKTRVTDDLTTLNARLHFATARLPAPPLMPSPVPMPAPPSALPDARSFFIGMVYSFTKLPDQPMVPRRTDPRLGHFFDAVTDLSTDLDANPKRHYITRWRLEKKDALAAMSEPKQPIVYWLDKNIPMRYRDSVEAGILEWNKAFERIGFRNAIQVKQQPENAEWDTLDSRHASIRWFTGADAGLAIGPNHSDPRTGEIIDADIAMSDGFGRGARRFRVEDVGATPARSFAPQASAWADKMHQRICTYADEATAEMDFALDLLEARGDITPDSPEAEALAQSVVRDTIAHEVGHTLGLKHNFKASTVVKREQLQDREFTEKNGISGSVMDYNAFNVPLAGERPGSLNNTTLGPYDYWAIEYAYRQFTPSTEAAELERIAARSTEPELAFADDADAGGFGGNDGIDPLANRFDLGDDPLDYYKKRLQLSRELWQRVQERAPLATDPVARQRRVLLSGFRQLNRAAELVGKYVGGMHTVRDLPGTTGRAAYTPVEPAKQREALQFLAKGLFNTDSFRFKPQFLASLAPDYNEWERGGPVNIPAAVLQVQTSALDRLLSPGTASRLLDLPLYVDAAQSRDLISLPEVYGTLQDTIWSELKTNSDIDRLRRNLQREHLRRVQTLLIRGYPGLPPDALSLARLHATELQAQLKRASANPKLSIESRAHLQDSLALLTEALRASMQRS
;
A
#
# COMPACT_ATOMS: atom_id res chain seq x y z
N MET A 1 45.06 48.86 21.64
CA MET A 1 44.39 48.82 22.96
C MET A 1 44.00 47.35 23.17
N SER A 2 44.79 46.65 23.95
CA SER A 2 44.73 45.24 24.24
C SER A 2 43.89 45.02 25.49
N LEU A 3 42.96 44.13 25.43
CA LEU A 3 42.33 43.54 26.62
C LEU A 3 42.51 42.04 26.61
N LYS A 4 43.42 41.61 27.47
CA LYS A 4 43.59 40.16 27.83
C LYS A 4 42.49 39.76 28.80
N PHE A 5 41.77 38.68 28.50
CA PHE A 5 41.00 37.96 29.52
C PHE A 5 41.64 36.60 29.80
N ARG A 6 41.89 36.37 31.08
CA ARG A 6 42.47 35.15 31.64
C ARG A 6 41.45 34.01 31.63
N ILE A 7 41.89 32.85 31.14
CA ILE A 7 41.20 31.59 31.25
C ILE A 7 41.61 30.94 32.56
N SER A 8 40.66 30.70 33.44
CA SER A 8 40.82 29.80 34.59
C SER A 8 40.38 28.38 34.18
N ALA A 9 41.31 27.46 34.44
CA ALA A 9 41.16 26.06 34.19
C ALA A 9 40.11 25.39 35.13
N ILE A 10 39.15 24.69 34.57
CA ILE A 10 38.36 23.65 35.25
C ILE A 10 38.55 22.36 34.49
N ARG A 11 38.99 21.34 35.24
CA ARG A 11 39.30 19.98 34.78
C ARG A 11 38.09 19.27 34.17
N PRO A 12 38.29 18.37 33.17
CA PRO A 12 37.25 17.55 32.63
C PRO A 12 37.01 16.30 33.48
N MET A 13 35.76 16.07 33.84
CA MET A 13 35.33 14.74 34.29
C MET A 13 34.85 13.92 33.07
N LEU A 14 35.37 12.74 33.00
CA LEU A 14 35.11 11.68 32.04
C LEU A 14 33.64 11.51 31.69
N TRP A 15 33.35 11.47 30.37
CA TRP A 15 32.27 10.69 29.81
C TRP A 15 32.83 9.80 28.70
N TYR A 16 33.17 8.57 29.08
CA TYR A 16 33.30 7.41 28.20
C TYR A 16 31.96 6.69 28.22
N ALA A 17 31.37 6.47 27.09
CA ALA A 17 30.44 5.40 26.68
C ALA A 17 29.73 5.90 25.43
N LEU A 18 29.63 5.21 24.43
CA LEU A 18 29.38 3.88 23.93
C LEU A 18 29.20 3.97 22.42
N LEU A 19 30.21 3.65 21.69
CA LEU A 19 30.05 3.09 20.35
C LEU A 19 29.98 1.59 20.55
N ALA A 20 28.79 1.02 20.40
CA ALA A 20 28.63 -0.42 20.33
C ALA A 20 27.98 -0.79 19.01
N GLY A 21 28.77 -1.42 18.17
CA GLY A 21 28.34 -2.18 17.02
C GLY A 21 27.54 -3.39 17.46
N CYS A 22 26.58 -3.79 16.60
CA CYS A 22 25.86 -5.05 16.71
C CYS A 22 26.83 -6.21 16.61
N ALA A 23 27.01 -6.94 17.69
CA ALA A 23 27.51 -8.30 17.71
C ALA A 23 26.59 -9.11 18.62
N SER A 24 25.94 -10.10 18.06
CA SER A 24 25.22 -11.15 18.76
C SER A 24 26.21 -12.03 19.53
N VAL A 25 25.99 -12.19 20.81
CA VAL A 25 26.63 -13.24 21.59
C VAL A 25 25.56 -13.97 22.40
N ASP A 26 25.43 -15.26 22.12
CA ASP A 26 24.72 -16.24 22.92
C ASP A 26 25.52 -16.60 24.16
N GLY A 27 24.84 -16.77 25.27
CA GLY A 27 25.38 -17.39 26.47
C GLY A 27 24.27 -17.90 27.41
N PRO A 28 24.44 -18.98 28.11
CA PRO A 28 23.37 -19.94 28.47
C PRO A 28 22.68 -19.65 29.80
N ALA A 29 21.40 -20.04 29.85
CA ALA A 29 20.60 -20.08 31.07
C ALA A 29 20.86 -21.38 31.86
N PRO A 30 20.81 -21.39 33.21
CA PRO A 30 20.88 -22.59 33.98
C PRO A 30 19.51 -23.29 34.15
N ALA A 31 19.57 -24.57 34.09
CA ALA A 31 18.49 -25.54 34.30
C ALA A 31 18.01 -25.62 35.73
N THR A 32 16.73 -25.86 35.95
CA THR A 32 16.24 -26.72 37.01
C THR A 32 15.06 -27.56 36.55
N ALA A 33 15.15 -28.81 36.89
CA ALA A 33 14.36 -29.94 36.43
C ALA A 33 13.10 -30.19 37.27
N VAL A 34 12.36 -31.18 36.77
CA VAL A 34 11.46 -32.18 37.40
C VAL A 34 10.00 -32.01 37.03
N ALA A 35 9.22 -32.90 36.51
CA ALA A 35 9.17 -34.30 36.17
C ALA A 35 7.85 -34.56 35.40
N ALA A 36 7.88 -35.52 34.52
CA ALA A 36 6.69 -36.15 33.94
C ALA A 36 6.11 -37.22 34.92
N PRO A 37 4.93 -37.83 34.72
CA PRO A 37 4.76 -38.77 33.63
C PRO A 37 3.35 -38.83 32.95
N ALA A 38 3.36 -39.18 31.72
CA ALA A 38 2.89 -40.43 31.09
C ALA A 38 1.38 -40.63 30.77
N ALA A 39 1.19 -40.81 29.51
CA ALA A 39 0.46 -41.87 28.79
C ALA A 39 -1.07 -41.74 28.76
N SER A 40 -1.81 -41.91 27.70
CA SER A 40 -1.78 -42.74 26.53
C SER A 40 -3.08 -42.54 25.75
N ALA A 41 -2.95 -42.62 24.42
CA ALA A 41 -3.82 -43.30 23.45
C ALA A 41 -5.23 -42.85 23.15
N ALA A 42 -5.36 -42.42 21.89
CA ALA A 42 -6.20 -42.99 20.82
C ALA A 42 -7.70 -42.66 20.75
N SER A 43 -8.01 -42.26 19.55
CA SER A 43 -9.24 -42.50 18.72
C SER A 43 -10.38 -41.49 18.74
N ALA A 44 -10.59 -40.92 17.53
CA ALA A 44 -11.85 -40.34 17.07
C ALA A 44 -12.84 -41.52 16.77
N PRO A 45 -14.10 -41.31 16.33
CA PRO A 45 -14.87 -40.10 16.02
C PRO A 45 -16.33 -40.08 16.55
N VAL A 46 -17.11 -39.12 16.01
CA VAL A 46 -18.57 -39.12 15.80
C VAL A 46 -19.43 -38.17 16.66
N VAL A 47 -19.88 -37.12 15.99
CA VAL A 47 -21.23 -36.51 15.86
C VAL A 47 -22.23 -36.78 17.00
N GLN A 48 -22.72 -35.74 17.64
CA GLN A 48 -24.15 -35.34 17.53
C GLN A 48 -24.57 -34.26 18.54
N ALA A 49 -25.57 -33.51 18.09
CA ALA A 49 -26.24 -32.38 18.69
C ALA A 49 -26.92 -32.65 20.06
N ALA A 50 -27.09 -31.64 20.88
CA ALA A 50 -28.37 -31.10 21.32
C ALA A 50 -28.19 -30.21 22.57
N ALA A 51 -28.68 -29.01 22.41
CA ALA A 51 -29.64 -28.26 23.24
C ALA A 51 -29.59 -28.30 24.76
N SER A 52 -29.67 -27.07 25.30
CA SER A 52 -30.47 -26.60 26.43
C SER A 52 -29.89 -26.61 27.83
N ALA A 53 -30.02 -25.44 28.38
CA ALA A 53 -30.56 -25.00 29.68
C ALA A 53 -29.57 -24.49 30.73
N VAL A 54 -29.69 -23.19 30.90
CA VAL A 54 -29.99 -22.44 32.16
C VAL A 54 -29.71 -23.11 33.50
N ALA A 55 -28.86 -22.49 34.32
CA ALA A 55 -29.14 -22.07 35.73
C ALA A 55 -27.81 -21.62 36.37
N SER A 56 -27.77 -20.38 36.73
CA SER A 56 -27.63 -19.72 38.04
C SER A 56 -27.15 -20.56 39.22
N ALA A 57 -26.22 -19.99 39.99
CA ALA A 57 -25.98 -19.94 41.43
C ALA A 57 -24.46 -19.84 41.67
N GLY A 58 -23.90 -18.91 42.34
CA GLY A 58 -24.30 -18.37 43.63
C GLY A 58 -23.31 -18.78 44.71
N ALA A 59 -22.65 -17.77 45.25
CA ALA A 59 -22.21 -17.59 46.63
C ALA A 59 -21.33 -18.62 47.32
N ALA A 60 -20.35 -18.24 48.05
CA ALA A 60 -20.35 -17.92 49.47
C ALA A 60 -18.93 -17.66 49.94
N ALA A 61 -18.66 -16.74 50.72
CA ALA A 61 -19.04 -16.29 52.04
C ALA A 61 -18.03 -16.66 53.09
N SER A 62 -18.10 -15.91 54.11
CA SER A 62 -17.80 -16.17 55.51
C SER A 62 -16.68 -15.35 56.09
N ALA A 63 -16.69 -14.73 57.18
CA ALA A 63 -17.59 -14.52 58.37
C ALA A 63 -16.94 -13.37 59.12
N ALA A 64 -17.47 -12.67 60.02
CA ALA A 64 -18.20 -12.87 61.24
C ALA A 64 -18.61 -11.53 61.84
N ALA A 65 -19.73 -11.54 62.54
CA ALA A 65 -20.26 -10.43 63.31
C ALA A 65 -19.68 -10.35 64.75
N PRO A 66 -20.01 -9.28 65.57
CA PRO A 66 -21.23 -9.36 66.38
C PRO A 66 -21.96 -8.05 66.60
N ALA A 67 -23.22 -8.19 66.65
CA ALA A 67 -24.35 -7.75 67.45
C ALA A 67 -24.47 -6.34 68.08
N ALA A 68 -25.69 -5.82 67.87
CA ALA A 68 -26.68 -5.23 68.76
C ALA A 68 -26.93 -3.73 68.63
N GLY A 69 -28.21 -3.38 68.35
CA GLY A 69 -28.81 -2.05 68.55
C GLY A 69 -30.02 -1.83 67.66
N ALA A 70 -31.14 -2.15 68.20
CA ALA A 70 -32.48 -1.84 67.63
C ALA A 70 -32.74 -0.34 67.58
N SER A 71 -33.25 0.16 66.46
CA SER A 71 -34.00 1.42 66.39
C SER A 71 -34.90 1.47 65.14
N ALA A 72 -36.06 1.99 65.30
CA ALA A 72 -37.26 2.11 64.54
C ALA A 72 -37.16 2.39 63.02
N PRO A 73 -38.24 2.13 62.23
CA PRO A 73 -38.27 2.25 60.80
C PRO A 73 -38.35 3.72 60.38
N ALA A 74 -37.36 4.11 59.48
CA ALA A 74 -37.40 5.36 58.78
C ALA A 74 -38.32 5.25 57.55
N PRO A 75 -39.00 6.32 57.14
CA PRO A 75 -39.95 6.29 56.04
C PRO A 75 -39.32 6.01 54.70
N SER A 76 -40.05 5.28 53.87
CA SER A 76 -39.73 4.96 52.47
C SER A 76 -39.27 6.20 51.72
N ALA A 77 -37.99 6.21 51.26
CA ALA A 77 -37.54 7.18 50.30
C ALA A 77 -38.30 6.93 48.99
N THR A 78 -39.22 7.80 48.66
CA THR A 78 -39.77 7.97 47.34
C THR A 78 -38.59 8.08 46.38
N VAL A 79 -38.49 7.14 45.45
CA VAL A 79 -37.62 7.24 44.28
C VAL A 79 -37.97 8.54 43.60
N ALA A 80 -37.13 9.54 43.72
CA ALA A 80 -37.28 10.79 42.98
C ALA A 80 -37.41 10.44 41.53
N ALA A 81 -38.54 10.69 40.92
CA ALA A 81 -38.76 10.62 39.51
C ALA A 81 -37.62 11.44 38.85
N ARG A 82 -36.91 10.85 37.89
CA ARG A 82 -36.03 11.63 37.04
C ARG A 82 -36.80 12.85 36.58
N PRO A 83 -36.21 14.07 36.66
CA PRO A 83 -36.90 15.25 36.18
C PRO A 83 -37.32 14.98 34.73
N ASP A 84 -38.59 15.18 34.41
CA ASP A 84 -39.13 15.14 33.07
C ASP A 84 -38.18 15.95 32.18
N ALA A 85 -37.61 15.32 31.17
CA ALA A 85 -36.74 16.00 30.24
C ALA A 85 -37.55 17.17 29.66
N ALA A 86 -37.08 18.39 29.90
CA ALA A 86 -37.80 19.62 29.50
C ALA A 86 -38.14 19.49 28.01
N ALA A 87 -39.39 19.79 27.64
CA ALA A 87 -39.84 19.75 26.26
C ALA A 87 -38.89 20.59 25.36
N PRO A 88 -38.56 20.15 24.12
CA PRO A 88 -37.69 20.91 23.25
C PRO A 88 -38.22 22.33 23.07
N LYS A 89 -37.32 23.31 23.06
CA LYS A 89 -37.66 24.72 22.85
C LYS A 89 -38.34 24.94 21.50
N PRO A 90 -39.21 25.96 21.37
CA PRO A 90 -39.73 26.34 20.07
C PRO A 90 -38.63 26.57 19.05
N PHE A 91 -38.88 26.17 17.80
CA PHE A 91 -37.87 26.26 16.70
C PHE A 91 -37.31 27.68 16.61
N ASP A 92 -38.19 28.71 16.51
CA ASP A 92 -37.79 30.11 16.34
C ASP A 92 -36.99 30.66 17.55
N GLU A 93 -37.20 30.12 18.73
CA GLU A 93 -36.43 30.51 19.91
C GLU A 93 -35.00 29.99 19.82
N VAL A 94 -34.80 28.75 19.32
CA VAL A 94 -33.47 28.14 19.16
C VAL A 94 -32.63 28.91 18.15
N ILE A 95 -33.23 29.27 17.01
CA ILE A 95 -32.55 29.97 15.90
C ILE A 95 -32.49 31.49 16.07
N LYS A 96 -33.03 32.05 17.15
CA LYS A 96 -33.05 33.50 17.35
C LYS A 96 -31.65 34.10 17.30
N GLY A 97 -31.38 34.91 16.26
CA GLY A 97 -30.08 35.53 15.99
C GLY A 97 -29.07 34.58 15.32
N ALA A 98 -29.51 33.44 14.84
CA ALA A 98 -28.67 32.56 14.03
C ALA A 98 -28.71 32.96 12.55
N THR A 99 -27.59 32.68 11.83
CA THR A 99 -27.51 32.80 10.38
C THR A 99 -27.89 31.48 9.73
N ALA A 100 -28.75 31.52 8.72
CA ALA A 100 -29.23 30.35 7.97
C ALA A 100 -28.46 30.15 6.69
N GLN A 101 -28.22 28.86 6.33
CA GLN A 101 -27.80 28.41 5.01
C GLN A 101 -28.79 27.34 4.55
N ALA A 102 -29.62 27.67 3.54
CA ALA A 102 -30.65 26.75 3.04
C ALA A 102 -30.09 25.80 1.99
N GLY A 103 -30.63 24.57 1.90
CA GLY A 103 -30.27 23.57 0.90
C GLY A 103 -30.55 22.16 1.38
N PHE A 104 -29.74 21.15 0.99
CA PHE A 104 -29.99 19.72 1.23
C PHE A 104 -30.28 19.41 2.72
N PHE A 105 -29.33 19.64 3.59
CA PHE A 105 -29.56 19.77 5.02
C PHE A 105 -29.26 21.21 5.39
N GLY A 106 -30.29 21.98 5.75
CA GLY A 106 -30.14 23.38 6.14
C GLY A 106 -29.27 23.51 7.37
N LEU A 107 -28.47 24.56 7.45
CA LEU A 107 -27.60 24.84 8.60
C LEU A 107 -27.99 26.16 9.24
N TRP A 108 -27.95 26.17 10.55
CA TRP A 108 -28.18 27.35 11.38
C TRP A 108 -27.00 27.58 12.31
N ARG A 109 -26.33 28.73 12.19
CA ARG A 109 -25.13 29.05 12.98
C ARG A 109 -25.35 30.27 13.85
N LYS A 110 -25.01 30.12 15.12
CA LYS A 110 -24.99 31.24 16.10
C LYS A 110 -23.76 31.06 17.00
N ASP A 111 -22.83 32.04 16.88
CA ASP A 111 -21.54 31.96 17.58
C ASP A 111 -20.83 30.61 17.24
N GLU A 112 -20.42 29.83 18.21
CA GLU A 112 -19.83 28.50 18.05
C GLU A 112 -20.87 27.37 17.88
N LYS A 113 -22.18 27.65 18.06
CA LYS A 113 -23.22 26.64 17.91
C LYS A 113 -23.64 26.49 16.48
N LEU A 114 -23.75 25.23 16.06
CA LEU A 114 -24.22 24.85 14.74
C LEU A 114 -25.32 23.80 14.85
N TRP A 115 -26.41 24.03 14.15
CA TRP A 115 -27.52 23.08 14.05
C TRP A 115 -27.73 22.67 12.60
N ILE A 116 -28.10 21.41 12.42
CA ILE A 116 -28.56 20.84 11.16
C ILE A 116 -30.09 20.78 11.22
N GLU A 117 -30.73 21.36 10.21
CA GLU A 117 -32.18 21.25 10.01
C GLU A 117 -32.48 20.00 9.18
N ILE A 118 -33.39 19.16 9.68
CA ILE A 118 -33.83 17.93 9.03
C ILE A 118 -35.33 17.99 8.82
N ASP A 119 -35.74 17.88 7.55
CA ASP A 119 -37.16 17.78 7.19
C ASP A 119 -37.69 16.36 7.48
N PRO A 120 -38.99 16.22 7.79
CA PRO A 120 -39.59 14.89 8.02
C PRO A 120 -39.35 13.89 6.86
N GLU A 121 -39.34 14.38 5.65
CA GLU A 121 -39.12 13.58 4.43
C GLU A 121 -37.69 13.10 4.25
N GLN A 122 -36.73 13.70 4.94
CA GLN A 122 -35.32 13.32 4.91
C GLN A 122 -34.99 12.21 5.93
N LEU A 123 -35.88 11.98 6.92
CA LEU A 123 -35.70 10.90 7.87
C LEU A 123 -35.79 9.54 7.17
N ASN A 124 -34.86 8.64 7.53
CA ASN A 124 -34.71 7.30 6.97
C ASN A 124 -34.42 7.25 5.46
N LYS A 125 -34.21 8.41 4.80
CA LYS A 125 -33.72 8.43 3.42
C LYS A 125 -32.19 8.32 3.38
N PRO A 126 -31.64 7.45 2.53
CA PRO A 126 -30.20 7.29 2.42
C PRO A 126 -29.55 8.47 1.69
N PHE A 127 -28.36 8.83 2.15
CA PHE A 127 -27.44 9.77 1.52
C PHE A 127 -26.01 9.23 1.63
N LEU A 128 -25.08 9.75 0.84
CA LEU A 128 -23.66 9.45 1.01
C LEU A 128 -23.06 10.43 2.02
N LEU A 129 -22.48 9.90 3.10
CA LEU A 129 -21.66 10.65 4.05
C LEU A 129 -20.19 10.34 3.78
N ALA A 130 -19.39 11.34 3.47
CA ALA A 130 -17.93 11.23 3.34
C ALA A 130 -17.24 12.07 4.43
N ALA A 131 -16.06 11.63 4.85
CA ALA A 131 -15.22 12.30 5.84
C ALA A 131 -13.78 12.38 5.33
N ASN A 132 -13.46 13.45 4.58
CA ASN A 132 -12.18 13.66 3.92
C ASN A 132 -11.22 14.46 4.82
N ILE A 133 -9.90 14.29 4.64
CA ILE A 133 -8.85 14.83 5.49
C ILE A 133 -8.23 16.06 4.84
N SER A 134 -8.56 17.25 5.33
CA SER A 134 -8.03 18.52 4.79
C SER A 134 -6.68 18.94 5.41
N HIS A 135 -6.44 18.58 6.68
CA HIS A 135 -5.17 18.84 7.37
C HIS A 135 -4.78 17.64 8.22
N SER A 136 -3.50 17.37 8.32
CA SER A 136 -2.98 16.21 9.05
C SER A 136 -1.59 16.47 9.61
N VAL A 137 -0.92 15.41 10.10
CA VAL A 137 0.41 15.46 10.76
C VAL A 137 1.55 15.67 9.75
N GLY A 138 1.38 15.17 8.53
CA GLY A 138 2.37 15.31 7.45
C GLY A 138 3.46 14.24 7.42
N GLU A 139 3.30 13.14 8.17
CA GLU A 139 4.22 12.01 8.16
C GLU A 139 3.50 10.66 8.35
N ARG A 140 4.16 9.55 8.01
CA ARG A 140 3.70 8.16 8.25
C ARG A 140 2.32 7.84 7.66
N ARG A 141 2.07 8.30 6.43
CA ARG A 141 0.79 8.17 5.74
C ARG A 141 -0.39 8.91 6.39
N LEU A 142 -0.10 9.85 7.29
CA LEU A 142 -1.08 10.78 7.84
C LEU A 142 -0.91 12.12 7.13
N TYR A 143 -1.39 12.19 5.89
CA TYR A 143 -1.25 13.38 5.03
C TYR A 143 -2.55 14.13 4.87
N ALA A 144 -2.45 15.40 4.56
CA ALA A 144 -3.58 16.23 4.13
C ALA A 144 -3.99 15.89 2.70
N SER A 145 -5.15 16.39 2.29
CA SER A 145 -5.69 16.22 0.94
C SER A 145 -6.08 14.78 0.56
N TRP A 146 -6.41 13.95 1.55
CA TRP A 146 -6.80 12.56 1.35
C TRP A 146 -8.31 12.35 1.53
N MET A 147 -8.87 11.52 0.66
CA MET A 147 -10.20 10.99 0.88
C MET A 147 -10.18 10.05 2.09
N GLY A 148 -11.17 10.20 2.96
CA GLY A 148 -11.38 9.34 4.11
C GLY A 148 -12.49 8.31 3.87
N PRO A 149 -13.09 7.76 4.94
CA PRO A 149 -14.18 6.81 4.81
C PRO A 149 -15.47 7.47 4.29
N SER A 150 -16.29 6.68 3.59
CA SER A 150 -17.65 7.05 3.22
C SER A 150 -18.65 5.97 3.59
N TRP A 151 -19.90 6.36 3.82
CA TRP A 151 -20.98 5.47 4.22
C TRP A 151 -22.27 5.83 3.48
N LEU A 152 -23.03 4.81 3.11
CA LEU A 152 -24.45 4.98 2.84
C LEU A 152 -25.13 5.17 4.20
N ALA A 153 -25.57 6.39 4.48
CA ALA A 153 -26.06 6.76 5.81
C ALA A 153 -27.48 7.30 5.78
N SER A 154 -28.17 7.30 6.91
CA SER A 154 -29.45 7.97 7.10
C SER A 154 -29.60 8.50 8.51
N PHE A 155 -30.46 9.52 8.69
CA PHE A 155 -30.92 9.97 9.99
C PHE A 155 -32.17 9.22 10.41
N ARG A 156 -32.13 8.61 11.60
CA ARG A 156 -33.25 7.88 12.20
C ARG A 156 -33.65 8.53 13.51
N LYS A 157 -34.98 8.86 13.67
CA LYS A 157 -35.51 9.42 14.90
C LYS A 157 -35.83 8.32 15.91
N ILE A 158 -35.30 8.46 17.12
CA ILE A 158 -35.60 7.57 18.25
C ILE A 158 -36.30 8.35 19.36
N GLY A 159 -37.54 7.98 19.62
CA GLY A 159 -38.37 8.71 20.60
C GLY A 159 -38.58 10.18 20.22
N SER A 160 -38.68 11.05 21.23
CA SER A 160 -38.94 12.48 21.01
C SER A 160 -37.72 13.38 21.01
N GLN A 161 -36.57 12.90 21.47
CA GLN A 161 -35.42 13.75 21.79
C GLN A 161 -34.12 13.39 21.10
N GLN A 162 -34.07 12.30 20.31
CA GLN A 162 -32.82 11.80 19.74
C GLN A 162 -32.94 11.47 18.25
N ILE A 163 -31.92 11.86 17.52
CA ILE A 163 -31.62 11.41 16.14
C ILE A 163 -30.35 10.57 16.15
N GLN A 164 -30.39 9.45 15.48
CA GLN A 164 -29.24 8.60 15.22
C GLN A 164 -28.78 8.75 13.78
N LEU A 165 -27.48 8.86 13.58
CA LEU A 165 -26.81 8.76 12.27
C LEU A 165 -26.40 7.29 12.09
N ILE A 166 -27.04 6.61 11.15
CA ILE A 166 -26.90 5.18 10.91
C ILE A 166 -26.14 4.96 9.61
N ALA A 167 -25.08 4.16 9.63
CA ALA A 167 -24.47 3.59 8.43
C ALA A 167 -25.15 2.26 8.11
N HIS A 168 -25.66 2.14 6.87
CA HIS A 168 -26.35 0.95 6.41
C HIS A 168 -25.36 -0.17 6.07
N ASN A 169 -25.73 -1.40 6.42
CA ASN A 169 -25.04 -2.57 5.90
C ASN A 169 -25.38 -2.75 4.42
N THR A 170 -24.38 -2.70 3.58
CA THR A 170 -24.52 -2.81 2.13
C THR A 170 -23.85 -4.07 1.56
N GLU A 171 -23.24 -4.89 2.43
CA GLU A 171 -22.54 -6.11 2.04
C GLU A 171 -23.47 -7.33 1.95
N TYR A 172 -24.57 -7.31 2.69
CA TYR A 172 -25.57 -8.37 2.71
C TYR A 172 -26.92 -7.77 2.40
N VAL A 173 -27.52 -8.23 1.32
CA VAL A 173 -28.82 -7.73 0.84
C VAL A 173 -29.75 -8.88 0.51
N ALA A 174 -31.04 -8.59 0.57
CA ALA A 174 -32.09 -9.43 0.00
C ALA A 174 -33.16 -8.55 -0.60
N SER A 175 -33.92 -9.07 -1.56
CA SER A 175 -35.11 -8.45 -2.13
C SER A 175 -36.32 -9.34 -1.86
N GLY A 176 -37.41 -8.70 -1.44
CA GLY A 176 -38.68 -9.39 -1.16
C GLY A 176 -38.77 -10.01 0.24
N ALA A 177 -39.91 -9.75 0.89
CA ALA A 177 -40.25 -10.42 2.15
C ALA A 177 -40.50 -11.91 1.93
N PRO A 178 -40.06 -12.84 2.83
CA PRO A 178 -39.51 -12.53 4.17
C PRO A 178 -38.00 -12.34 4.26
N MET A 179 -37.22 -12.55 3.16
CA MET A 179 -35.77 -12.58 3.21
C MET A 179 -35.15 -11.23 3.59
N GLU A 180 -35.76 -10.10 3.20
CA GLU A 180 -35.30 -8.77 3.67
C GLU A 180 -35.28 -8.69 5.21
N ALA A 181 -36.36 -9.16 5.88
CA ALA A 181 -36.43 -9.15 7.32
C ALA A 181 -35.39 -10.09 7.97
N VAL A 182 -35.12 -11.23 7.35
CA VAL A 182 -34.09 -12.18 7.81
C VAL A 182 -32.70 -11.56 7.72
N VAL A 183 -32.38 -10.89 6.61
CA VAL A 183 -31.10 -10.21 6.42
C VAL A 183 -30.96 -9.04 7.39
N GLU A 184 -32.01 -8.24 7.58
CA GLU A 184 -32.00 -7.14 8.55
C GLU A 184 -31.78 -7.63 10.00
N GLN A 185 -32.34 -8.77 10.38
CA GLN A 185 -32.12 -9.40 11.69
C GLN A 185 -30.70 -9.97 11.84
N ALA A 186 -30.11 -10.50 10.74
CA ALA A 186 -28.82 -11.17 10.78
C ALA A 186 -27.63 -10.19 10.70
N PHE A 187 -27.77 -9.11 9.94
CA PHE A 187 -26.69 -8.20 9.60
C PHE A 187 -27.01 -6.75 10.02
N SER A 188 -26.54 -6.39 11.21
CA SER A 188 -26.86 -5.08 11.81
C SER A 188 -26.27 -3.91 11.01
N ASN A 189 -27.02 -2.80 10.98
CA ASN A 189 -26.50 -1.48 10.65
C ASN A 189 -25.61 -0.95 11.79
N SER A 190 -24.73 0.01 11.48
CA SER A 190 -23.83 0.61 12.47
C SER A 190 -24.31 2.00 12.92
N LEU A 191 -24.27 2.25 14.22
CA LEU A 191 -24.48 3.59 14.77
C LEU A 191 -23.17 4.38 14.65
N LEU A 192 -23.15 5.43 13.81
CA LEU A 192 -22.00 6.34 13.71
C LEU A 192 -22.00 7.37 14.82
N ALA A 193 -23.16 7.98 15.08
CA ALA A 193 -23.32 8.99 16.12
C ALA A 193 -24.79 9.18 16.53
N SER A 194 -24.98 9.87 17.65
CA SER A 194 -26.29 10.34 18.10
C SER A 194 -26.27 11.84 18.35
N ALA A 195 -27.32 12.51 17.96
CA ALA A 195 -27.53 13.93 18.19
C ALA A 195 -28.81 14.19 18.96
N THR A 196 -28.82 15.20 19.84
CA THR A 196 -30.02 15.64 20.56
C THR A 196 -30.87 16.54 19.66
N ILE A 197 -32.17 16.35 19.65
CA ILE A 197 -33.13 17.24 19.01
C ILE A 197 -33.17 18.54 19.82
N ALA A 198 -32.71 19.64 19.22
CA ALA A 198 -32.55 20.93 19.87
C ALA A 198 -33.86 21.76 19.87
N SER A 199 -34.79 21.48 18.95
CA SER A 199 -36.04 22.25 18.80
C SER A 199 -37.31 21.41 18.73
N ALA A 200 -38.44 21.97 19.11
CA ALA A 200 -39.73 21.49 18.66
C ALA A 200 -39.82 21.57 17.11
N PRO A 201 -40.70 20.79 16.47
CA PRO A 201 -40.90 20.88 15.03
C PRO A 201 -41.29 22.30 14.58
N HIS A 202 -40.70 22.76 13.47
CA HIS A 202 -41.08 24.04 12.86
C HIS A 202 -42.58 24.10 12.60
N PRO A 203 -43.29 25.20 12.94
CA PRO A 203 -44.76 25.25 12.86
C PRO A 203 -45.33 24.88 11.48
N GLN A 204 -44.67 25.27 10.42
CA GLN A 204 -45.10 25.04 9.01
C GLN A 204 -44.39 23.84 8.37
N ARG A 205 -43.04 23.86 8.28
CA ARG A 205 -42.24 22.82 7.61
C ARG A 205 -42.17 21.49 8.36
N LYS A 206 -42.49 21.52 9.67
CA LYS A 206 -42.35 20.35 10.56
C LYS A 206 -40.90 19.83 10.69
N SER A 207 -39.91 20.53 10.14
CA SER A 207 -38.50 20.26 10.30
C SER A 207 -38.06 20.41 11.75
N ILE A 208 -36.99 19.72 12.11
CA ILE A 208 -36.38 19.75 13.45
C ILE A 208 -34.92 20.17 13.37
N LEU A 209 -34.39 20.74 14.42
CA LEU A 209 -32.98 21.07 14.55
C LEU A 209 -32.27 20.00 15.38
N ILE A 210 -31.11 19.58 14.96
CA ILE A 210 -30.21 18.75 15.75
C ILE A 210 -28.88 19.48 15.97
N ASP A 211 -28.27 19.27 17.12
CA ASP A 211 -26.96 19.83 17.43
C ASP A 211 -25.89 19.11 16.58
N ALA A 212 -25.11 19.86 15.76
CA ALA A 212 -24.08 19.31 14.87
C ALA A 212 -22.80 18.86 15.62
N SER A 213 -22.67 19.12 16.92
CA SER A 213 -21.44 18.81 17.69
C SER A 213 -21.07 17.32 17.73
N PHE A 214 -21.97 16.42 17.32
CA PHE A 214 -21.62 14.99 17.14
C PHE A 214 -20.54 14.79 16.08
N LEU A 215 -20.43 15.68 15.09
CA LEU A 215 -19.37 15.66 14.05
C LEU A 215 -17.99 16.10 14.58
N LEU A 216 -17.94 16.70 15.77
CA LEU A 216 -16.68 16.94 16.50
C LEU A 216 -16.23 15.69 17.27
N GLY A 217 -16.86 14.54 17.01
CA GLY A 217 -16.44 13.23 17.46
C GLY A 217 -15.47 12.56 16.48
N ASP A 218 -14.86 11.46 16.89
CA ASP A 218 -13.97 10.65 16.03
C ASP A 218 -14.78 9.71 15.11
N LEU A 219 -15.58 10.30 14.24
CA LEU A 219 -16.46 9.57 13.32
C LEU A 219 -15.66 8.66 12.36
N ALA A 220 -14.54 9.17 11.89
CA ALA A 220 -13.66 8.48 10.94
C ALA A 220 -12.72 7.44 11.59
N GLY A 221 -12.74 7.29 12.93
CA GLY A 221 -11.83 6.40 13.64
C GLY A 221 -10.35 6.81 13.51
N TYR A 222 -10.11 8.12 13.45
CA TYR A 222 -8.76 8.64 13.19
C TYR A 222 -7.79 8.37 14.34
N SER A 223 -8.29 8.29 15.59
CA SER A 223 -7.50 7.86 16.75
C SER A 223 -6.83 6.51 16.55
N THR A 224 -7.51 5.56 15.92
CA THR A 224 -6.94 4.25 15.58
C THR A 224 -5.82 4.35 14.55
N GLN A 225 -5.94 5.26 13.57
CA GLN A 225 -4.89 5.49 12.58
C GLN A 225 -3.66 6.12 13.23
N LEU A 226 -3.85 7.08 14.13
CA LEU A 226 -2.79 7.70 14.92
C LEU A 226 -2.05 6.67 15.78
N GLU A 227 -2.80 5.79 16.46
CA GLU A 227 -2.21 4.74 17.29
C GLU A 227 -1.40 3.75 16.44
N ARG A 228 -1.87 3.38 15.27
CA ARG A 228 -1.12 2.53 14.32
C ARG A 228 0.17 3.20 13.84
N ALA A 229 0.10 4.49 13.46
CA ALA A 229 1.23 5.22 12.93
C ALA A 229 2.32 5.46 13.97
N PHE A 230 1.92 5.84 15.18
CA PHE A 230 2.85 6.28 16.23
C PHE A 230 2.98 5.27 17.38
N ARG A 231 2.09 4.26 17.45
CA ARG A 231 1.97 3.34 18.60
C ARG A 231 1.80 4.07 19.93
N LEU A 232 1.04 5.17 19.85
CA LEU A 232 0.70 6.04 20.96
C LEU A 232 -0.79 6.33 20.90
N PRO A 233 -1.51 6.22 22.05
CA PRO A 233 -2.91 6.60 22.11
C PRO A 233 -3.02 8.13 22.16
N TYR A 234 -3.60 8.71 21.13
CA TYR A 234 -4.03 10.10 21.09
C TYR A 234 -5.53 10.13 21.27
N GLY A 235 -5.99 10.78 22.35
CA GLY A 235 -7.41 10.96 22.61
C GLY A 235 -7.94 12.20 21.90
N LEU A 236 -9.18 12.10 21.38
CA LEU A 236 -9.88 13.27 20.85
C LEU A 236 -10.31 14.21 22.00
N ASP A 237 -9.90 15.46 21.90
CA ASP A 237 -10.30 16.54 22.81
C ASP A 237 -11.40 17.40 22.15
N ARG A 238 -12.65 17.10 22.48
CA ARG A 238 -13.80 17.82 21.95
C ARG A 238 -13.86 19.28 22.40
N GLY A 239 -13.31 19.60 23.57
CA GLY A 239 -13.32 20.96 24.12
C GLY A 239 -12.50 21.95 23.27
N ASN A 240 -11.48 21.47 22.57
CA ASN A 240 -10.65 22.24 21.67
C ASN A 240 -10.91 21.96 20.20
N SER A 241 -11.99 21.19 19.87
CA SER A 241 -12.41 20.92 18.51
C SER A 241 -13.54 21.87 18.10
N TYR A 242 -13.55 22.32 16.83
CA TYR A 242 -14.49 23.34 16.35
C TYR A 242 -14.79 23.24 14.86
N PHE A 243 -15.88 23.90 14.41
CA PHE A 243 -16.23 24.06 13.00
C PHE A 243 -15.60 25.34 12.43
N GLU A 244 -14.85 25.20 11.33
CA GLU A 244 -14.26 26.33 10.62
C GLU A 244 -15.24 26.96 9.62
N LYS A 245 -15.69 26.14 8.65
CA LYS A 245 -16.50 26.56 7.51
C LYS A 245 -17.69 25.65 7.31
N THR A 246 -18.73 26.19 6.71
CA THR A 246 -19.91 25.43 6.28
C THR A 246 -20.35 25.93 4.90
N ARG A 247 -20.87 25.03 4.09
CA ARG A 247 -21.47 25.35 2.80
C ARG A 247 -22.66 24.44 2.55
N VAL A 248 -23.73 24.99 2.01
CA VAL A 248 -24.95 24.25 1.68
C VAL A 248 -25.37 24.57 0.25
N THR A 249 -25.75 23.54 -0.51
CA THR A 249 -26.39 23.61 -1.82
C THR A 249 -27.62 22.70 -1.83
N ASP A 250 -28.38 22.65 -2.92
CA ASP A 250 -29.60 21.82 -2.99
C ASP A 250 -29.33 20.32 -2.92
N ASP A 251 -28.08 19.90 -3.14
CA ASP A 251 -27.68 18.50 -3.19
C ASP A 251 -26.46 18.13 -2.32
N LEU A 252 -25.89 19.12 -1.62
CA LEU A 252 -24.71 18.93 -0.78
C LEU A 252 -24.77 19.83 0.47
N THR A 253 -24.38 19.27 1.61
CA THR A 253 -24.07 20.04 2.84
C THR A 253 -22.67 19.65 3.32
N THR A 254 -21.77 20.63 3.41
CA THR A 254 -20.39 20.41 3.89
C THR A 254 -20.12 21.15 5.19
N LEU A 255 -19.36 20.49 6.06
CA LEU A 255 -18.88 21.05 7.32
C LEU A 255 -17.38 20.75 7.44
N ASN A 256 -16.58 21.81 7.51
CA ASN A 256 -15.15 21.69 7.77
C ASN A 256 -14.93 21.80 9.27
N ALA A 257 -14.31 20.81 9.87
CA ALA A 257 -14.03 20.75 11.30
C ALA A 257 -12.52 20.63 11.58
N ARG A 258 -12.09 21.21 12.69
CA ARG A 258 -10.79 20.99 13.30
C ARG A 258 -10.96 20.12 14.53
N LEU A 259 -10.42 18.93 14.48
CA LEU A 259 -10.44 17.97 15.58
C LEU A 259 -9.09 18.01 16.29
N HIS A 260 -9.12 18.27 17.59
CA HIS A 260 -7.93 18.30 18.41
C HIS A 260 -7.64 16.91 19.00
N PHE A 261 -6.43 16.40 18.80
CA PHE A 261 -5.98 15.15 19.39
C PHE A 261 -4.79 15.41 20.31
N ALA A 262 -4.81 14.80 21.48
CA ALA A 262 -3.77 14.98 22.47
C ALA A 262 -3.48 13.70 23.27
N THR A 263 -2.24 13.64 23.79
CA THR A 263 -1.80 12.65 24.79
C THR A 263 -1.19 13.37 25.96
N ALA A 264 -1.53 12.96 27.16
CA ALA A 264 -1.05 13.64 28.39
C ALA A 264 0.46 13.47 28.59
N ARG A 265 1.04 12.37 28.11
CA ARG A 265 2.46 12.03 28.34
C ARG A 265 3.03 11.19 27.21
N LEU A 266 4.23 11.56 26.74
CA LEU A 266 5.02 10.70 25.87
C LEU A 266 5.76 9.65 26.71
N PRO A 267 5.88 8.41 26.22
CA PRO A 267 6.67 7.37 26.90
C PRO A 267 8.14 7.77 26.94
N ALA A 268 8.82 7.38 28.01
CA ALA A 268 10.27 7.54 28.08
C ALA A 268 10.94 6.65 27.02
N PRO A 269 12.07 7.08 26.45
CA PRO A 269 12.87 6.24 25.58
C PRO A 269 13.25 4.94 26.29
N PRO A 270 13.27 3.80 25.59
CA PRO A 270 13.67 2.52 26.20
C PRO A 270 15.14 2.58 26.59
N LEU A 271 15.44 2.07 27.77
CA LEU A 271 16.82 1.99 28.28
C LEU A 271 17.67 0.92 27.57
N MET A 272 17.00 -0.02 26.87
CA MET A 272 17.64 -1.10 26.10
C MET A 272 16.93 -1.29 24.78
N PRO A 273 17.63 -1.77 23.73
CA PRO A 273 16.99 -2.12 22.46
C PRO A 273 15.86 -3.13 22.70
N SER A 274 14.67 -2.85 22.16
CA SER A 274 13.51 -3.74 22.24
C SER A 274 13.36 -4.54 20.95
N PRO A 275 13.12 -5.86 21.03
CA PRO A 275 12.77 -6.67 19.86
C PRO A 275 11.37 -6.34 19.32
N VAL A 276 10.54 -5.68 20.13
CA VAL A 276 9.20 -5.22 19.73
C VAL A 276 9.28 -3.77 19.27
N PRO A 277 8.61 -3.42 18.18
CA PRO A 277 8.57 -2.03 17.71
C PRO A 277 8.02 -1.09 18.79
N MET A 278 8.79 -0.06 19.11
CA MET A 278 8.49 0.90 20.18
C MET A 278 7.60 2.03 19.72
N PRO A 279 6.88 2.70 20.65
CA PRO A 279 6.24 3.97 20.39
C PRO A 279 7.23 4.98 19.80
N ALA A 280 6.81 5.67 18.74
CA ALA A 280 7.62 6.69 18.08
C ALA A 280 6.73 7.91 17.81
N PRO A 281 6.80 8.94 18.66
CA PRO A 281 5.97 10.14 18.51
C PRO A 281 6.23 10.85 17.18
N PRO A 282 5.29 11.70 16.71
CA PRO A 282 5.49 12.52 15.54
C PRO A 282 6.77 13.38 15.65
N SER A 283 7.51 13.46 14.55
CA SER A 283 8.73 14.26 14.44
C SER A 283 8.51 15.60 13.74
N ALA A 284 7.45 15.70 12.94
CA ALA A 284 7.12 16.90 12.18
C ALA A 284 6.36 17.98 12.97
N LEU A 285 6.02 17.72 14.22
CA LEU A 285 5.21 18.62 15.05
C LEU A 285 6.05 19.41 16.04
N PRO A 286 5.68 20.68 16.32
CA PRO A 286 6.34 21.49 17.36
C PRO A 286 6.23 20.88 18.77
N ASP A 287 5.08 20.29 19.09
CA ASP A 287 4.84 19.49 20.30
C ASP A 287 4.17 18.17 19.90
N ALA A 288 4.91 17.09 20.04
CA ALA A 288 4.43 15.75 19.68
C ALA A 288 3.25 15.24 20.54
N ARG A 289 2.85 15.98 21.57
CA ARG A 289 1.72 15.61 22.44
C ARG A 289 0.37 16.09 21.93
N SER A 290 0.34 17.08 21.02
CA SER A 290 -0.87 17.84 20.70
C SER A 290 -0.87 18.34 19.26
N PHE A 291 -1.97 18.11 18.52
CA PHE A 291 -2.11 18.55 17.13
C PHE A 291 -3.56 18.56 16.67
N PHE A 292 -3.81 19.25 15.56
CA PHE A 292 -5.12 19.33 14.93
C PHE A 292 -5.17 18.53 13.63
N ILE A 293 -6.31 17.85 13.43
CA ILE A 293 -6.67 17.19 12.18
C ILE A 293 -7.85 17.94 11.58
N GLY A 294 -7.77 18.30 10.30
CA GLY A 294 -8.88 18.92 9.59
C GLY A 294 -9.71 17.87 8.87
N MET A 295 -11.03 17.92 9.06
CA MET A 295 -11.99 17.04 8.41
C MET A 295 -12.96 17.84 7.56
N VAL A 296 -13.31 17.31 6.38
CA VAL A 296 -14.40 17.81 5.53
C VAL A 296 -15.49 16.75 5.52
N TYR A 297 -16.57 17.00 6.23
CA TYR A 297 -17.75 16.14 6.18
C TYR A 297 -18.65 16.59 5.04
N SER A 298 -18.99 15.68 4.13
CA SER A 298 -19.89 15.91 3.02
C SER A 298 -21.12 15.03 3.14
N PHE A 299 -22.27 15.65 3.28
CA PHE A 299 -23.58 14.98 3.19
C PHE A 299 -24.08 15.18 1.77
N THR A 300 -24.06 14.14 0.96
CA THR A 300 -24.34 14.22 -0.48
C THR A 300 -25.66 13.54 -0.81
N LYS A 301 -26.58 14.25 -1.41
CA LYS A 301 -27.83 13.70 -1.91
C LYS A 301 -27.54 12.71 -3.03
N LEU A 302 -28.03 11.49 -2.88
CA LEU A 302 -27.94 10.46 -3.91
C LEU A 302 -28.98 10.70 -5.01
N PRO A 303 -28.71 10.28 -6.26
CA PRO A 303 -29.68 10.35 -7.34
C PRO A 303 -30.98 9.63 -6.99
N ASP A 304 -32.14 10.24 -7.36
CA ASP A 304 -33.45 9.65 -7.11
C ASP A 304 -33.62 8.31 -7.84
N GLN A 305 -32.96 8.15 -9.00
CA GLN A 305 -32.88 6.88 -9.73
C GLN A 305 -31.46 6.35 -9.66
N PRO A 306 -31.21 5.24 -8.92
CA PRO A 306 -29.91 4.60 -8.88
C PRO A 306 -29.43 4.18 -10.28
N MET A 307 -28.11 4.26 -10.50
CA MET A 307 -27.49 3.74 -11.72
C MET A 307 -27.68 2.22 -11.79
N VAL A 308 -27.89 1.70 -12.99
CA VAL A 308 -27.92 0.25 -13.19
C VAL A 308 -26.51 -0.31 -12.96
N PRO A 309 -26.34 -1.24 -11.98
CA PRO A 309 -25.03 -1.80 -11.69
C PRO A 309 -24.54 -2.67 -12.85
N ARG A 310 -23.22 -2.62 -13.13
CA ARG A 310 -22.56 -3.47 -14.12
C ARG A 310 -21.67 -4.50 -13.41
N ARG A 311 -21.82 -5.79 -13.75
CA ARG A 311 -21.02 -6.86 -13.15
C ARG A 311 -19.56 -6.76 -13.56
N THR A 312 -18.66 -7.18 -12.65
CA THR A 312 -17.24 -7.36 -12.99
C THR A 312 -17.06 -8.59 -13.87
N ASP A 313 -15.98 -8.60 -14.62
CA ASP A 313 -15.44 -9.78 -15.26
C ASP A 313 -13.99 -10.00 -14.77
N PRO A 314 -13.62 -11.22 -14.32
CA PRO A 314 -12.27 -11.47 -13.77
C PRO A 314 -11.15 -11.35 -14.81
N ARG A 315 -11.49 -11.31 -16.09
CA ARG A 315 -10.54 -11.13 -17.20
C ARG A 315 -10.07 -9.68 -17.32
N LEU A 316 -10.80 -8.70 -16.69
CA LEU A 316 -10.46 -7.27 -16.70
C LEU A 316 -10.30 -6.73 -15.28
N GLY A 317 -9.44 -5.75 -15.13
CA GLY A 317 -9.11 -5.12 -13.85
C GLY A 317 -9.95 -3.88 -13.54
N HIS A 318 -11.12 -4.09 -12.94
CA HIS A 318 -11.91 -2.98 -12.39
C HIS A 318 -12.02 -3.09 -10.88
N PHE A 319 -12.03 -1.95 -10.19
CA PHE A 319 -12.48 -1.89 -8.79
C PHE A 319 -13.97 -2.22 -8.75
N PHE A 320 -14.41 -2.79 -7.63
CA PHE A 320 -15.79 -3.21 -7.48
C PHE A 320 -16.28 -3.10 -6.04
N ASP A 321 -17.58 -2.96 -5.89
CA ASP A 321 -18.28 -3.19 -4.65
C ASP A 321 -18.86 -4.62 -4.63
N ALA A 322 -18.62 -5.33 -3.53
CA ALA A 322 -19.06 -6.71 -3.37
C ALA A 322 -20.33 -6.76 -2.52
N VAL A 323 -21.32 -7.49 -3.00
CA VAL A 323 -22.61 -7.70 -2.33
C VAL A 323 -22.91 -9.18 -2.26
N THR A 324 -23.36 -9.67 -1.10
CA THR A 324 -23.91 -11.01 -0.94
C THR A 324 -25.43 -10.90 -1.02
N ASP A 325 -25.99 -11.34 -2.14
CA ASP A 325 -27.42 -11.28 -2.44
C ASP A 325 -28.10 -12.57 -1.99
N LEU A 326 -28.85 -12.50 -0.90
CA LEU A 326 -29.55 -13.62 -0.28
C LEU A 326 -31.03 -13.69 -0.67
N SER A 327 -31.42 -13.05 -1.78
CA SER A 327 -32.82 -13.03 -2.24
C SER A 327 -33.36 -14.41 -2.61
N THR A 328 -32.49 -15.37 -2.97
CA THR A 328 -32.86 -16.74 -3.32
C THR A 328 -31.80 -17.73 -2.81
N ASP A 329 -32.26 -18.91 -2.40
CA ASP A 329 -31.46 -20.09 -2.04
C ASP A 329 -31.10 -21.00 -3.23
N LEU A 330 -31.61 -20.67 -4.41
CA LEU A 330 -31.33 -21.43 -5.64
C LEU A 330 -29.99 -21.03 -6.29
N ASP A 331 -29.38 -19.93 -5.86
CA ASP A 331 -28.14 -19.47 -6.42
C ASP A 331 -26.93 -20.06 -5.65
N ALA A 332 -26.16 -20.88 -6.35
CA ALA A 332 -24.97 -21.53 -5.77
C ALA A 332 -23.88 -20.56 -5.34
N ASN A 333 -23.84 -19.36 -5.90
CA ASN A 333 -22.93 -18.28 -5.51
C ASN A 333 -23.69 -16.97 -5.34
N PRO A 334 -24.07 -16.61 -4.12
CA PRO A 334 -24.81 -15.37 -3.86
C PRO A 334 -23.94 -14.10 -3.97
N LYS A 335 -22.61 -14.22 -4.11
CA LYS A 335 -21.75 -13.07 -4.22
C LYS A 335 -21.90 -12.37 -5.58
N ARG A 336 -22.10 -11.08 -5.55
CA ARG A 336 -22.17 -10.21 -6.72
C ARG A 336 -21.07 -9.16 -6.59
N HIS A 337 -20.40 -8.88 -7.69
CA HIS A 337 -19.36 -7.85 -7.76
C HIS A 337 -19.76 -6.85 -8.84
N TYR A 338 -19.94 -5.61 -8.47
CA TYR A 338 -20.33 -4.54 -9.37
C TYR A 338 -19.18 -3.56 -9.53
N ILE A 339 -18.74 -3.30 -10.80
CA ILE A 339 -17.64 -2.38 -11.07
C ILE A 339 -17.97 -0.98 -10.57
N THR A 340 -16.97 -0.28 -10.05
CA THR A 340 -17.11 1.16 -9.76
C THR A 340 -16.86 1.95 -11.05
N ARG A 341 -17.78 2.86 -11.39
CA ARG A 341 -17.70 3.69 -12.60
C ARG A 341 -18.54 4.94 -12.48
N TRP A 342 -18.18 5.99 -13.20
CA TRP A 342 -19.01 7.19 -13.34
C TRP A 342 -20.27 6.89 -14.14
N ARG A 343 -21.36 7.58 -13.81
CA ARG A 343 -22.57 7.60 -14.66
C ARG A 343 -22.29 8.45 -15.89
N LEU A 344 -22.14 7.80 -17.04
CA LEU A 344 -21.90 8.48 -18.31
C LEU A 344 -22.95 8.05 -19.34
N GLU A 345 -23.78 8.98 -19.78
CA GLU A 345 -24.86 8.75 -20.71
C GLU A 345 -24.77 9.76 -21.87
N LYS A 346 -24.94 9.29 -23.12
CA LYS A 346 -24.95 10.16 -24.27
C LYS A 346 -26.10 11.17 -24.20
N LYS A 347 -25.83 12.44 -24.55
CA LYS A 347 -26.83 13.48 -24.69
C LYS A 347 -27.76 13.14 -25.83
N ASP A 348 -27.23 12.68 -26.97
CA ASP A 348 -27.96 12.07 -28.07
C ASP A 348 -27.65 10.58 -28.14
N ALA A 349 -28.58 9.75 -27.67
CA ALA A 349 -28.41 8.31 -27.57
C ALA A 349 -28.31 7.60 -28.95
N LEU A 350 -28.79 8.24 -30.02
CA LEU A 350 -28.77 7.70 -31.38
C LEU A 350 -27.52 8.10 -32.18
N ALA A 351 -26.81 9.11 -31.73
CA ALA A 351 -25.60 9.56 -32.41
C ALA A 351 -24.44 8.59 -32.21
N ALA A 352 -23.68 8.32 -33.28
CA ALA A 352 -22.47 7.52 -33.19
C ALA A 352 -21.46 8.18 -32.21
N MET A 353 -21.34 9.52 -32.28
CA MET A 353 -20.53 10.35 -31.40
C MET A 353 -21.40 11.42 -30.74
N SER A 354 -21.40 11.50 -29.41
CA SER A 354 -22.17 12.50 -28.65
C SER A 354 -21.39 13.03 -27.48
N GLU A 355 -21.65 14.23 -27.04
CA GLU A 355 -21.27 14.66 -25.70
C GLU A 355 -22.08 13.88 -24.64
N PRO A 356 -21.56 13.71 -23.44
CA PRO A 356 -22.35 13.15 -22.34
C PRO A 356 -23.39 14.18 -21.84
N LYS A 357 -24.47 13.70 -21.24
CA LYS A 357 -25.45 14.55 -20.53
C LYS A 357 -24.76 15.33 -19.39
N GLN A 358 -23.88 14.64 -18.64
CA GLN A 358 -23.04 15.21 -17.60
C GLN A 358 -21.61 14.70 -17.82
N PRO A 359 -20.66 15.58 -18.13
CA PRO A 359 -19.25 15.20 -18.24
C PRO A 359 -18.66 14.90 -16.86
N ILE A 360 -17.62 14.08 -16.84
CA ILE A 360 -16.76 13.91 -15.67
C ILE A 360 -15.88 15.16 -15.58
N VAL A 361 -16.01 15.94 -14.52
CA VAL A 361 -15.29 17.21 -14.37
C VAL A 361 -14.26 17.08 -13.26
N TYR A 362 -12.99 17.21 -13.62
CA TYR A 362 -11.91 17.32 -12.63
C TYR A 362 -11.55 18.78 -12.39
N TRP A 363 -11.50 19.15 -11.11
CA TRP A 363 -11.12 20.48 -10.68
C TRP A 363 -9.64 20.50 -10.28
N LEU A 364 -8.86 21.36 -10.89
CA LEU A 364 -7.49 21.62 -10.46
C LEU A 364 -7.51 22.54 -9.23
N ASP A 365 -7.03 22.01 -8.10
CA ASP A 365 -6.91 22.79 -6.86
C ASP A 365 -6.00 24.00 -7.09
N LYS A 366 -6.37 25.15 -6.54
CA LYS A 366 -5.62 26.40 -6.70
C LYS A 366 -4.17 26.31 -6.16
N ASN A 367 -3.89 25.37 -5.27
CA ASN A 367 -2.55 25.15 -4.71
C ASN A 367 -1.62 24.35 -5.63
N ILE A 368 -2.11 23.82 -6.77
CA ILE A 368 -1.22 23.19 -7.75
C ILE A 368 -0.29 24.28 -8.32
N PRO A 369 1.06 24.08 -8.26
CA PRO A 369 2.01 25.02 -8.80
C PRO A 369 1.73 25.31 -10.28
N MET A 370 1.69 26.58 -10.68
CA MET A 370 1.33 27.02 -12.03
C MET A 370 2.05 26.24 -13.13
N ARG A 371 3.35 25.99 -12.95
CA ARG A 371 4.19 25.32 -13.95
C ARG A 371 3.81 23.87 -14.23
N TYR A 372 3.04 23.20 -13.36
CA TYR A 372 2.62 21.81 -13.56
C TYR A 372 1.19 21.68 -14.06
N ARG A 373 0.39 22.75 -14.06
CA ARG A 373 -1.04 22.71 -14.41
C ARG A 373 -1.28 22.15 -15.81
N ASP A 374 -0.49 22.55 -16.79
CA ASP A 374 -0.61 22.07 -18.17
C ASP A 374 -0.34 20.55 -18.28
N SER A 375 0.66 20.04 -17.54
CA SER A 375 0.95 18.59 -17.50
C SER A 375 -0.11 17.80 -16.77
N VAL A 376 -0.69 18.37 -15.71
CA VAL A 376 -1.82 17.78 -14.98
C VAL A 376 -3.05 17.71 -15.89
N GLU A 377 -3.40 18.81 -16.55
CA GLU A 377 -4.51 18.86 -17.51
C GLU A 377 -4.31 17.87 -18.66
N ALA A 378 -3.10 17.80 -19.22
CA ALA A 378 -2.79 16.88 -20.32
C ALA A 378 -2.91 15.40 -19.87
N GLY A 379 -2.50 15.05 -18.64
CA GLY A 379 -2.66 13.69 -18.09
C GLY A 379 -4.13 13.29 -17.93
N ILE A 380 -4.98 14.22 -17.48
CA ILE A 380 -6.42 14.00 -17.32
C ILE A 380 -7.09 13.82 -18.69
N LEU A 381 -6.84 14.76 -19.61
CA LEU A 381 -7.50 14.79 -20.92
C LEU A 381 -7.05 13.67 -21.86
N GLU A 382 -5.93 13.00 -21.57
CA GLU A 382 -5.45 11.83 -22.32
C GLU A 382 -6.53 10.74 -22.41
N TRP A 383 -7.33 10.55 -21.36
CA TRP A 383 -8.41 9.57 -21.30
C TRP A 383 -9.57 9.84 -22.26
N ASN A 384 -9.74 11.06 -22.73
CA ASN A 384 -10.77 11.35 -23.76
C ASN A 384 -10.56 10.52 -25.03
N LYS A 385 -9.33 10.13 -25.36
CA LYS A 385 -9.05 9.23 -26.49
C LYS A 385 -9.77 7.88 -26.34
N ALA A 386 -9.86 7.35 -25.11
CA ALA A 386 -10.56 6.10 -24.84
C ALA A 386 -12.08 6.28 -24.93
N PHE A 387 -12.61 7.37 -24.43
CA PHE A 387 -14.04 7.69 -24.51
C PHE A 387 -14.50 7.97 -25.94
N GLU A 388 -13.67 8.61 -26.78
CA GLU A 388 -13.96 8.82 -28.20
C GLU A 388 -14.13 7.49 -28.95
N ARG A 389 -13.32 6.47 -28.66
CA ARG A 389 -13.47 5.13 -29.27
C ARG A 389 -14.79 4.46 -28.98
N ILE A 390 -15.46 4.84 -27.90
CA ILE A 390 -16.78 4.31 -27.52
C ILE A 390 -17.92 5.28 -27.79
N GLY A 391 -17.64 6.36 -28.53
CA GLY A 391 -18.62 7.30 -29.05
C GLY A 391 -18.98 8.46 -28.12
N PHE A 392 -18.09 8.82 -27.17
CA PHE A 392 -18.24 10.04 -26.37
C PHE A 392 -17.19 11.08 -26.76
N ARG A 393 -17.61 12.30 -27.01
CA ARG A 393 -16.74 13.46 -27.18
C ARG A 393 -16.80 14.30 -25.90
N ASN A 394 -15.65 14.84 -25.46
CA ASN A 394 -15.56 15.67 -24.25
C ASN A 394 -16.14 14.98 -23.00
N ALA A 395 -15.90 13.67 -22.87
CA ALA A 395 -16.37 12.90 -21.73
C ALA A 395 -15.78 13.40 -20.41
N ILE A 396 -14.51 13.81 -20.46
CA ILE A 396 -13.76 14.38 -19.34
C ILE A 396 -13.47 15.85 -19.64
N GLN A 397 -13.68 16.70 -18.65
CA GLN A 397 -13.37 18.12 -18.70
C GLN A 397 -12.50 18.50 -17.51
N VAL A 398 -11.64 19.48 -17.70
CA VAL A 398 -10.79 20.04 -16.63
C VAL A 398 -11.22 21.47 -16.37
N LYS A 399 -11.29 21.85 -15.11
CA LYS A 399 -11.58 23.20 -14.66
C LYS A 399 -10.60 23.63 -13.58
N GLN A 400 -10.15 24.88 -13.64
CA GLN A 400 -9.33 25.45 -12.59
C GLN A 400 -10.22 26.00 -11.48
N GLN A 401 -9.93 25.62 -10.22
CA GLN A 401 -10.56 26.25 -9.07
C GLN A 401 -10.23 27.75 -9.06
N PRO A 402 -11.23 28.64 -8.99
CA PRO A 402 -11.00 30.07 -8.87
C PRO A 402 -10.20 30.42 -7.58
N GLU A 403 -9.34 31.42 -7.66
CA GLU A 403 -8.55 31.86 -6.50
C GLU A 403 -9.42 32.32 -5.31
N ASN A 404 -10.58 32.93 -5.61
CA ASN A 404 -11.55 33.38 -4.64
C ASN A 404 -12.64 32.36 -4.31
N ALA A 405 -12.47 31.09 -4.69
CA ALA A 405 -13.44 30.03 -4.36
C ALA A 405 -13.54 29.83 -2.85
N GLU A 406 -14.75 29.86 -2.34
CA GLU A 406 -15.06 29.63 -0.92
C GLU A 406 -15.29 28.14 -0.59
N TRP A 407 -15.40 27.29 -1.61
CA TRP A 407 -15.57 25.84 -1.49
C TRP A 407 -14.21 25.10 -1.48
N ASP A 408 -14.20 23.98 -0.80
CA ASP A 408 -13.04 23.09 -0.74
C ASP A 408 -13.15 22.01 -1.83
N THR A 409 -12.06 21.75 -2.53
CA THR A 409 -11.99 20.68 -3.55
C THR A 409 -12.09 19.27 -2.97
N LEU A 410 -12.16 19.10 -1.64
CA LEU A 410 -12.48 17.82 -0.98
C LEU A 410 -13.99 17.64 -0.74
N ASP A 411 -14.85 18.54 -1.16
CA ASP A 411 -16.29 18.31 -1.10
C ASP A 411 -16.74 17.35 -2.20
N SER A 412 -17.68 16.47 -1.91
CA SER A 412 -18.07 15.37 -2.79
C SER A 412 -18.83 15.77 -4.07
N ARG A 413 -18.75 17.02 -4.50
CA ARG A 413 -19.26 17.50 -5.82
C ARG A 413 -18.15 18.03 -6.74
N HIS A 414 -16.91 17.94 -6.28
CA HIS A 414 -15.77 18.49 -7.00
C HIS A 414 -14.65 17.47 -7.12
N ALA A 415 -14.85 16.41 -7.92
CA ALA A 415 -13.76 15.51 -8.23
C ALA A 415 -12.50 16.32 -8.57
N SER A 416 -11.37 16.07 -7.90
CA SER A 416 -10.27 17.03 -7.89
C SER A 416 -8.89 16.42 -8.02
N ILE A 417 -7.95 17.27 -8.47
CA ILE A 417 -6.52 17.02 -8.33
C ILE A 417 -5.99 18.00 -7.29
N ARG A 418 -5.36 17.47 -6.24
CA ARG A 418 -4.81 18.25 -5.13
C ARG A 418 -3.32 18.06 -5.00
N TRP A 419 -2.65 19.13 -4.60
CA TRP A 419 -1.20 19.11 -4.35
C TRP A 419 -0.95 19.12 -2.85
N PHE A 420 -0.13 18.19 -2.36
CA PHE A 420 0.22 18.14 -0.94
C PHE A 420 1.72 17.90 -0.73
N THR A 421 2.18 18.08 0.50
CA THR A 421 3.54 17.77 0.92
C THR A 421 3.53 16.98 2.22
N GLY A 422 4.61 16.26 2.49
CA GLY A 422 4.83 15.52 3.73
C GLY A 422 6.30 15.26 3.96
N ALA A 423 6.68 15.05 5.21
CA ALA A 423 8.07 14.81 5.59
C ALA A 423 8.68 13.56 4.94
N ASP A 424 7.86 12.55 4.70
CA ASP A 424 8.22 11.26 4.09
C ASP A 424 7.33 10.91 2.88
N ALA A 425 6.61 11.90 2.30
CA ALA A 425 5.67 11.69 1.22
C ALA A 425 6.34 11.73 -0.15
N GLY A 426 6.24 10.66 -0.90
CA GLY A 426 6.65 10.55 -2.30
C GLY A 426 5.56 9.95 -3.17
N LEU A 427 4.29 10.07 -2.82
CA LEU A 427 3.20 9.29 -3.39
C LEU A 427 2.15 10.16 -4.12
N ALA A 428 1.42 9.53 -5.02
CA ALA A 428 0.13 9.96 -5.51
C ALA A 428 -0.92 8.90 -5.15
N ILE A 429 -2.17 9.28 -5.09
CA ILE A 429 -3.27 8.37 -4.81
C ILE A 429 -4.56 8.91 -5.42
N GLY A 430 -5.29 8.06 -6.15
CA GLY A 430 -6.55 8.39 -6.81
C GLY A 430 -7.72 7.52 -6.34
N PRO A 431 -8.18 7.63 -5.09
CA PRO A 431 -9.35 6.92 -4.60
C PRO A 431 -10.64 7.52 -5.13
N ASN A 432 -11.76 6.82 -4.91
CA ASN A 432 -13.10 7.31 -5.18
C ASN A 432 -14.09 6.92 -4.07
N HIS A 433 -15.19 7.66 -3.98
CA HIS A 433 -16.38 7.29 -3.21
C HIS A 433 -17.48 6.86 -4.17
N SER A 434 -17.99 5.66 -3.99
CA SER A 434 -19.07 5.08 -4.79
C SER A 434 -20.35 4.89 -3.98
N ASP A 435 -21.49 4.90 -4.65
CA ASP A 435 -22.74 4.37 -4.10
C ASP A 435 -22.64 2.84 -4.06
N PRO A 436 -22.53 2.23 -2.88
CA PRO A 436 -22.27 0.79 -2.76
C PRO A 436 -23.41 -0.10 -3.29
N ARG A 437 -24.58 0.48 -3.57
CA ARG A 437 -25.73 -0.23 -4.15
C ARG A 437 -25.55 -0.48 -5.66
N THR A 438 -24.74 0.36 -6.34
CA THR A 438 -24.68 0.38 -7.81
C THR A 438 -23.28 0.43 -8.37
N GLY A 439 -22.26 0.76 -7.56
CA GLY A 439 -20.92 1.07 -8.02
C GLY A 439 -20.80 2.44 -8.70
N GLU A 440 -21.83 3.31 -8.62
CA GLU A 440 -21.74 4.66 -9.18
C GLU A 440 -20.72 5.50 -8.42
N ILE A 441 -19.67 5.97 -9.09
CA ILE A 441 -18.72 6.89 -8.51
C ILE A 441 -19.40 8.24 -8.35
N ILE A 442 -19.39 8.76 -7.14
CA ILE A 442 -19.99 10.06 -6.77
C ILE A 442 -18.92 11.12 -6.67
N ASP A 443 -17.72 10.75 -6.25
CA ASP A 443 -16.60 11.64 -5.98
C ASP A 443 -15.26 10.92 -6.16
N ALA A 444 -14.22 11.67 -6.57
CA ALA A 444 -12.87 11.13 -6.68
C ALA A 444 -11.83 12.24 -6.54
N ASP A 445 -10.93 12.12 -5.58
CA ASP A 445 -9.88 13.10 -5.34
C ASP A 445 -8.50 12.48 -5.52
N ILE A 446 -7.72 13.03 -6.44
CA ILE A 446 -6.33 12.66 -6.63
C ILE A 446 -5.47 13.56 -5.76
N ALA A 447 -4.77 12.99 -4.80
CA ALA A 447 -3.76 13.68 -4.03
C ALA A 447 -2.37 13.38 -4.60
N MET A 448 -1.67 14.42 -5.07
CA MET A 448 -0.34 14.32 -5.65
C MET A 448 0.70 15.02 -4.77
N SER A 449 1.74 14.29 -4.37
CA SER A 449 2.84 14.85 -3.59
C SER A 449 3.72 15.79 -4.41
N ASP A 450 4.17 16.88 -3.81
CA ASP A 450 5.17 17.78 -4.39
C ASP A 450 6.53 17.10 -4.64
N GLY A 451 6.72 15.91 -4.05
CA GLY A 451 7.89 15.09 -4.23
C GLY A 451 8.22 14.73 -5.67
N PHE A 452 7.21 14.60 -6.54
CA PHE A 452 7.45 14.35 -7.96
C PHE A 452 8.14 15.53 -8.65
N GLY A 453 7.68 16.75 -8.41
CA GLY A 453 8.31 17.95 -8.96
C GLY A 453 9.69 18.22 -8.36
N ARG A 454 9.85 18.01 -7.05
CA ARG A 454 11.13 18.21 -6.36
C ARG A 454 12.13 17.09 -6.66
N GLY A 455 11.69 15.83 -6.71
CA GLY A 455 12.53 14.68 -7.03
C GLY A 455 13.14 14.78 -8.41
N ALA A 456 12.35 15.15 -9.41
CA ALA A 456 12.84 15.40 -10.77
C ALA A 456 13.89 16.53 -10.83
N ARG A 457 13.89 17.44 -9.86
CA ARG A 457 14.89 18.53 -9.72
C ARG A 457 15.92 18.27 -8.64
N ARG A 458 15.95 17.10 -8.02
CA ARG A 458 16.92 16.65 -7.00
C ARG A 458 16.98 17.44 -5.69
N PHE A 459 16.07 18.36 -5.42
CA PHE A 459 16.06 19.10 -4.15
C PHE A 459 15.62 18.25 -2.96
N ARG A 460 15.00 17.12 -3.19
CA ARG A 460 14.36 16.33 -2.13
C ARG A 460 15.25 15.29 -1.48
N VAL A 461 16.15 14.70 -2.25
CA VAL A 461 16.92 13.52 -1.80
C VAL A 461 18.02 13.89 -0.84
N GLU A 462 18.32 15.18 -0.75
CA GLU A 462 19.42 15.71 0.04
C GLU A 462 18.94 16.36 1.34
N ASP A 463 17.70 16.90 1.35
CA ASP A 463 17.14 17.59 2.52
C ASP A 463 16.21 16.73 3.38
N VAL A 464 15.62 15.68 2.82
CA VAL A 464 14.73 14.80 3.56
C VAL A 464 15.36 13.41 3.60
N GLY A 465 16.02 13.11 4.69
CA GLY A 465 16.60 11.80 4.94
C GLY A 465 15.56 10.71 4.62
N ALA A 466 15.88 9.86 3.64
CA ALA A 466 15.05 8.72 3.32
C ALA A 466 14.94 7.86 4.59
N THR A 467 13.88 8.09 5.34
CA THR A 467 13.47 7.12 6.36
C THR A 467 13.21 5.84 5.57
N PRO A 468 13.95 4.74 5.83
CA PRO A 468 13.70 3.51 5.09
C PRO A 468 12.21 3.22 5.26
N ALA A 469 11.52 3.04 4.13
CA ALA A 469 10.16 2.56 4.13
C ALA A 469 10.17 1.22 4.88
N ARG A 470 9.96 1.27 6.18
CA ARG A 470 9.68 0.08 6.96
C ARG A 470 8.33 -0.38 6.43
N SER A 471 8.34 -1.51 5.74
CA SER A 471 7.13 -2.20 5.37
C SER A 471 6.31 -2.44 6.63
N PHE A 472 5.37 -1.54 6.89
CA PHE A 472 4.33 -1.81 7.87
C PHE A 472 3.40 -2.82 7.21
N ALA A 473 3.59 -4.11 7.56
CA ALA A 473 2.57 -5.09 7.27
C ALA A 473 1.27 -4.60 7.93
N PRO A 474 0.21 -4.35 7.18
CA PRO A 474 -1.03 -3.87 7.75
C PRO A 474 -1.70 -4.99 8.53
N GLN A 475 -1.90 -4.80 9.83
CA GLN A 475 -2.88 -5.61 10.55
C GLN A 475 -4.27 -5.03 10.27
N ALA A 476 -5.11 -5.90 9.73
CA ALA A 476 -6.37 -5.57 9.14
C ALA A 476 -7.41 -5.01 10.11
N SER A 477 -8.05 -3.90 9.71
CA SER A 477 -9.47 -3.65 9.98
C SER A 477 -10.20 -3.71 8.63
N ALA A 478 -11.45 -4.14 8.61
CA ALA A 478 -12.22 -4.27 7.36
C ALA A 478 -12.22 -2.99 6.50
N TRP A 479 -12.12 -1.82 7.14
CA TRP A 479 -11.97 -0.54 6.44
C TRP A 479 -10.55 -0.34 5.88
N ALA A 480 -9.52 -0.68 6.66
CA ALA A 480 -8.14 -0.62 6.21
C ALA A 480 -7.88 -1.61 5.05
N ASP A 481 -8.52 -2.77 5.06
CA ASP A 481 -8.39 -3.75 3.98
C ASP A 481 -9.07 -3.27 2.69
N LYS A 482 -10.26 -2.67 2.77
CA LYS A 482 -10.91 -2.04 1.61
C LYS A 482 -10.10 -0.87 1.06
N MET A 483 -9.47 -0.08 1.93
CA MET A 483 -8.61 1.03 1.54
C MET A 483 -7.26 0.54 1.01
N HIS A 484 -6.66 -0.50 1.59
CA HIS A 484 -5.40 -1.08 1.10
C HIS A 484 -5.51 -1.66 -0.31
N GLN A 485 -6.65 -2.23 -0.68
CA GLN A 485 -6.90 -2.69 -2.05
C GLN A 485 -6.99 -1.53 -3.06
N ARG A 486 -7.15 -0.30 -2.58
CA ARG A 486 -7.26 0.93 -3.39
C ARG A 486 -6.08 1.89 -3.19
N ILE A 487 -5.08 1.55 -2.35
CA ILE A 487 -3.88 2.38 -2.17
C ILE A 487 -2.89 2.07 -3.28
N CYS A 488 -2.63 3.05 -4.12
CA CYS A 488 -1.54 3.03 -5.08
C CYS A 488 -0.21 3.33 -4.37
N THR A 489 0.76 2.43 -4.47
CA THR A 489 2.14 2.64 -3.96
C THR A 489 3.09 3.06 -5.07
N TYR A 490 2.57 3.33 -6.27
CA TYR A 490 3.35 3.68 -7.46
C TYR A 490 4.41 4.72 -7.17
N ALA A 491 4.00 5.77 -6.51
CA ALA A 491 4.82 6.94 -6.33
C ALA A 491 6.00 6.77 -5.37
N ASP A 492 5.85 5.97 -4.31
CA ASP A 492 6.95 5.67 -3.39
C ASP A 492 8.06 4.90 -4.11
N GLU A 493 7.66 3.99 -5.01
CA GLU A 493 8.60 3.13 -5.73
C GLU A 493 9.10 3.80 -7.02
N ALA A 494 8.25 4.55 -7.72
CA ALA A 494 8.59 5.32 -8.92
C ALA A 494 9.62 6.42 -8.64
N THR A 495 9.59 7.02 -7.44
CA THR A 495 10.60 7.99 -7.04
C THR A 495 12.01 7.38 -7.05
N ALA A 496 12.17 6.14 -6.58
CA ALA A 496 13.47 5.45 -6.61
C ALA A 496 13.92 5.10 -8.03
N GLU A 497 12.97 4.77 -8.91
CA GLU A 497 13.25 4.55 -10.35
C GLU A 497 13.68 5.84 -11.04
N MET A 498 12.94 6.93 -10.79
CA MET A 498 13.27 8.25 -11.31
C MET A 498 14.66 8.73 -10.84
N ASP A 499 14.96 8.58 -9.54
CA ASP A 499 16.26 8.93 -8.97
C ASP A 499 17.39 8.21 -9.69
N PHE A 500 17.24 6.91 -9.92
CA PHE A 500 18.26 6.12 -10.64
C PHE A 500 18.43 6.59 -12.09
N ALA A 501 17.33 6.83 -12.80
CA ALA A 501 17.36 7.32 -14.17
C ALA A 501 18.07 8.67 -14.27
N LEU A 502 17.69 9.62 -13.39
CA LEU A 502 18.31 10.94 -13.30
C LEU A 502 19.79 10.86 -12.94
N ASP A 503 20.17 10.02 -11.98
CA ASP A 503 21.56 9.82 -11.57
C ASP A 503 22.43 9.34 -12.74
N LEU A 504 21.91 8.40 -13.55
CA LEU A 504 22.64 7.86 -14.68
C LEU A 504 22.72 8.85 -15.85
N LEU A 505 21.61 9.51 -16.21
CA LEU A 505 21.58 10.51 -17.27
C LEU A 505 22.51 11.70 -16.95
N GLU A 506 22.53 12.13 -15.70
CA GLU A 506 23.47 13.17 -15.27
C GLU A 506 24.92 12.68 -15.24
N ALA A 507 25.17 11.44 -14.78
CA ALA A 507 26.52 10.86 -14.82
C ALA A 507 27.05 10.70 -16.25
N ARG A 508 26.16 10.59 -17.24
CA ARG A 508 26.50 10.62 -18.67
C ARG A 508 26.77 12.04 -19.19
N GLY A 509 26.20 13.05 -18.55
CA GLY A 509 26.18 14.45 -19.01
C GLY A 509 25.02 14.75 -19.96
N ASP A 510 24.03 13.86 -20.05
CA ASP A 510 22.84 14.02 -20.90
C ASP A 510 21.89 15.09 -20.36
N ILE A 511 21.86 15.28 -19.03
CA ILE A 511 21.04 16.29 -18.35
C ILE A 511 21.86 16.99 -17.25
N THR A 512 21.46 18.20 -16.92
CA THR A 512 21.83 18.88 -15.68
C THR A 512 20.56 19.28 -14.91
N PRO A 513 20.60 19.48 -13.57
CA PRO A 513 19.42 19.80 -12.77
C PRO A 513 18.58 20.98 -13.27
N ASP A 514 19.21 21.96 -13.90
CA ASP A 514 18.58 23.18 -14.41
C ASP A 514 18.40 23.18 -15.93
N SER A 515 18.62 22.06 -16.61
CA SER A 515 18.47 21.98 -18.05
C SER A 515 17.00 21.90 -18.50
N PRO A 516 16.68 22.35 -19.72
CA PRO A 516 15.36 22.18 -20.30
C PRO A 516 14.91 20.71 -20.38
N GLU A 517 15.86 19.79 -20.57
CA GLU A 517 15.59 18.36 -20.62
C GLU A 517 15.16 17.82 -19.26
N ALA A 518 15.77 18.29 -18.16
CA ALA A 518 15.34 17.96 -16.80
C ALA A 518 13.92 18.51 -16.49
N GLU A 519 13.61 19.72 -16.97
CA GLU A 519 12.24 20.28 -16.86
C GLU A 519 11.26 19.44 -17.67
N ALA A 520 11.57 19.11 -18.91
CA ALA A 520 10.70 18.30 -19.78
C ALA A 520 10.45 16.91 -19.16
N LEU A 521 11.46 16.30 -18.54
CA LEU A 521 11.30 15.05 -17.81
C LEU A 521 10.39 15.22 -16.60
N ALA A 522 10.56 16.27 -15.80
CA ALA A 522 9.68 16.55 -14.66
C ALA A 522 8.20 16.70 -15.10
N GLN A 523 7.96 17.42 -16.19
CA GLN A 523 6.62 17.61 -16.76
C GLN A 523 6.03 16.28 -17.25
N SER A 524 6.83 15.44 -17.91
CA SER A 524 6.37 14.14 -18.41
C SER A 524 6.04 13.16 -17.28
N VAL A 525 6.82 13.18 -16.18
CA VAL A 525 6.55 12.36 -14.99
C VAL A 525 5.25 12.78 -14.31
N VAL A 526 4.99 14.08 -14.19
CA VAL A 526 3.71 14.58 -13.66
C VAL A 526 2.55 14.11 -14.53
N ARG A 527 2.67 14.23 -15.86
CA ARG A 527 1.64 13.77 -16.81
C ARG A 527 1.38 12.27 -16.70
N ASP A 528 2.42 11.44 -16.67
CA ASP A 528 2.35 9.98 -16.53
C ASP A 528 1.61 9.60 -15.25
N THR A 529 2.06 10.15 -14.11
CA THR A 529 1.45 9.89 -12.81
C THR A 529 -0.02 10.29 -12.78
N ILE A 530 -0.38 11.46 -13.32
CA ILE A 530 -1.77 11.90 -13.35
C ILE A 530 -2.62 11.00 -14.27
N ALA A 531 -2.10 10.59 -15.43
CA ALA A 531 -2.83 9.66 -16.30
C ALA A 531 -3.11 8.33 -15.57
N HIS A 532 -2.15 7.81 -14.81
CA HIS A 532 -2.30 6.62 -13.99
C HIS A 532 -3.37 6.81 -12.90
N GLU A 533 -3.27 7.86 -12.08
CA GLU A 533 -4.22 8.11 -10.98
C GLU A 533 -5.66 8.38 -11.49
N VAL A 534 -5.80 9.06 -12.63
CA VAL A 534 -7.10 9.22 -13.28
C VAL A 534 -7.70 7.87 -13.67
N GLY A 535 -6.88 6.92 -14.15
CA GLY A 535 -7.33 5.55 -14.40
C GLY A 535 -7.99 4.91 -13.17
N HIS A 536 -7.40 5.08 -11.98
CA HIS A 536 -8.01 4.63 -10.73
C HIS A 536 -9.34 5.31 -10.43
N THR A 537 -9.42 6.61 -10.65
CA THR A 537 -10.67 7.36 -10.44
C THR A 537 -11.73 7.07 -11.50
N LEU A 538 -11.37 6.43 -12.62
CA LEU A 538 -12.28 5.86 -13.61
C LEU A 538 -12.67 4.40 -13.28
N GLY A 539 -12.20 3.84 -12.19
CA GLY A 539 -12.53 2.50 -11.70
C GLY A 539 -11.56 1.39 -12.10
N LEU A 540 -10.40 1.73 -12.68
CA LEU A 540 -9.43 0.72 -13.14
C LEU A 540 -8.47 0.30 -12.01
N LYS A 541 -8.12 -0.99 -11.98
CA LYS A 541 -7.03 -1.56 -11.19
C LYS A 541 -5.70 -1.48 -11.93
N HIS A 542 -4.61 -1.74 -11.23
CA HIS A 542 -3.31 -1.96 -11.86
C HIS A 542 -3.33 -3.11 -12.85
N ASN A 543 -2.46 -3.02 -13.86
CA ASN A 543 -2.18 -4.13 -14.78
C ASN A 543 -0.67 -4.35 -14.89
N PHE A 544 -0.10 -5.21 -14.06
CA PHE A 544 1.33 -5.53 -14.00
C PHE A 544 1.82 -6.55 -15.05
N LYS A 545 1.04 -6.78 -16.09
CA LYS A 545 1.45 -7.54 -17.28
C LYS A 545 1.62 -6.65 -18.51
N ALA A 546 1.20 -5.41 -18.42
CA ALA A 546 1.15 -4.53 -19.58
C ALA A 546 2.54 -4.13 -20.11
N SER A 547 3.58 -4.09 -19.27
CA SER A 547 4.97 -3.87 -19.68
C SER A 547 5.45 -4.86 -20.74
N THR A 548 4.97 -6.12 -20.68
CA THR A 548 5.39 -7.21 -21.56
C THR A 548 4.82 -7.12 -22.99
N VAL A 549 3.93 -6.19 -23.24
CA VAL A 549 3.29 -5.96 -24.55
C VAL A 549 4.26 -5.29 -25.55
N VAL A 550 5.16 -4.45 -25.05
CA VAL A 550 6.09 -3.68 -25.90
C VAL A 550 7.41 -4.42 -26.03
N LYS A 551 7.84 -4.68 -27.28
CA LYS A 551 9.10 -5.36 -27.56
C LYS A 551 10.30 -4.45 -27.26
N ARG A 552 11.43 -5.07 -26.94
CA ARG A 552 12.67 -4.35 -26.63
C ARG A 552 13.11 -3.38 -27.76
N GLU A 553 12.99 -3.80 -29.02
CA GLU A 553 13.34 -2.95 -30.17
C GLU A 553 12.41 -1.76 -30.29
N GLN A 554 11.14 -1.92 -29.95
CA GLN A 554 10.15 -0.84 -29.95
C GLN A 554 10.43 0.18 -28.84
N LEU A 555 10.97 -0.25 -27.70
CA LEU A 555 11.38 0.65 -26.62
C LEU A 555 12.52 1.59 -27.03
N GLN A 556 13.30 1.23 -28.09
CA GLN A 556 14.37 2.05 -28.65
C GLN A 556 13.92 2.90 -29.84
N ASP A 557 12.65 2.84 -30.19
CA ASP A 557 12.03 3.63 -31.26
C ASP A 557 11.22 4.77 -30.65
N ARG A 558 11.73 5.99 -30.85
CA ARG A 558 11.10 7.19 -30.27
C ARG A 558 9.72 7.47 -30.88
N GLU A 559 9.56 7.31 -32.18
CA GLU A 559 8.28 7.53 -32.88
C GLU A 559 7.22 6.53 -32.39
N PHE A 560 7.63 5.26 -32.21
CA PHE A 560 6.77 4.24 -31.65
C PHE A 560 6.34 4.59 -30.21
N THR A 561 7.30 4.92 -29.33
CA THR A 561 7.04 5.14 -27.90
C THR A 561 6.26 6.43 -27.62
N GLU A 562 6.46 7.49 -28.43
CA GLU A 562 5.63 8.71 -28.35
C GLU A 562 4.18 8.45 -28.75
N LYS A 563 3.94 7.55 -29.70
CA LYS A 563 2.61 7.23 -30.21
C LYS A 563 1.87 6.18 -29.38
N ASN A 564 2.56 5.13 -28.94
CA ASN A 564 1.99 3.93 -28.37
C ASN A 564 2.31 3.74 -26.87
N GLY A 565 3.19 4.57 -26.32
CA GLY A 565 3.72 4.39 -24.97
C GLY A 565 4.85 3.38 -24.88
N ILE A 566 5.32 3.15 -23.67
CA ILE A 566 6.38 2.15 -23.36
C ILE A 566 5.79 0.87 -22.73
N SER A 567 4.46 0.82 -22.58
CA SER A 567 3.71 -0.28 -21.98
C SER A 567 2.32 -0.36 -22.61
N GLY A 568 1.68 -1.50 -22.48
CA GLY A 568 0.31 -1.73 -22.93
C GLY A 568 -0.77 -1.03 -22.09
N SER A 569 -0.41 -0.40 -20.99
CA SER A 569 -1.34 0.32 -20.10
C SER A 569 -0.62 1.38 -19.28
N VAL A 570 -1.29 2.50 -19.02
CA VAL A 570 -0.85 3.47 -18.00
C VAL A 570 -1.10 2.96 -16.58
N MET A 571 -1.85 1.87 -16.42
CA MET A 571 -2.12 1.25 -15.12
C MET A 571 -1.02 0.29 -14.65
N ASP A 572 0.10 0.20 -15.37
CA ASP A 572 1.29 -0.52 -14.96
C ASP A 572 2.26 0.40 -14.20
N TYR A 573 3.05 -0.16 -13.28
CA TYR A 573 4.18 0.55 -12.68
C TYR A 573 5.41 0.36 -13.56
N ASN A 574 5.53 1.23 -14.56
CA ASN A 574 6.60 1.14 -15.53
C ASN A 574 7.93 1.64 -14.96
N ALA A 575 9.00 0.89 -15.22
CA ALA A 575 10.33 1.39 -14.99
C ALA A 575 10.68 2.47 -16.05
N PHE A 576 11.61 3.36 -15.71
CA PHE A 576 12.12 4.31 -16.72
C PHE A 576 12.92 3.58 -17.80
N ASN A 577 12.59 3.86 -19.07
CA ASN A 577 13.24 3.28 -20.25
C ASN A 577 14.60 3.94 -20.53
N VAL A 578 15.54 3.79 -19.61
CA VAL A 578 16.90 4.31 -19.79
C VAL A 578 17.64 3.44 -20.80
N PRO A 579 18.15 3.98 -21.92
CA PRO A 579 18.89 3.20 -22.92
C PRO A 579 20.26 2.78 -22.38
N LEU A 580 20.83 1.67 -22.88
CA LEU A 580 22.25 1.38 -22.70
C LEU A 580 23.09 2.38 -23.49
N ALA A 581 24.35 2.53 -23.13
CA ALA A 581 25.30 3.33 -23.91
C ALA A 581 25.35 2.84 -25.37
N GLY A 582 25.01 3.73 -26.32
CA GLY A 582 24.93 3.43 -27.74
C GLY A 582 23.57 2.93 -28.25
N GLU A 583 22.60 2.63 -27.40
CA GLU A 583 21.22 2.41 -27.83
C GLU A 583 20.53 3.75 -28.19
N ARG A 584 19.55 3.72 -29.11
CA ARG A 584 18.72 4.88 -29.39
C ARG A 584 17.76 5.11 -28.24
N PRO A 585 17.53 6.37 -27.83
CA PRO A 585 16.56 6.65 -26.77
C PRO A 585 15.13 6.67 -27.34
N GLY A 586 14.25 5.85 -26.75
CA GLY A 586 12.81 6.05 -26.84
C GLY A 586 12.30 7.03 -25.79
N SER A 587 10.98 7.11 -25.57
CA SER A 587 10.41 7.83 -24.41
C SER A 587 10.87 7.20 -23.11
N LEU A 588 11.17 8.04 -22.10
CA LEU A 588 11.67 7.55 -20.81
C LEU A 588 10.56 6.96 -19.94
N ASN A 589 9.34 7.47 -20.04
CA ASN A 589 8.18 7.08 -19.25
C ASN A 589 6.91 7.04 -20.11
N ASN A 590 5.79 6.58 -19.53
CA ASN A 590 4.57 6.29 -20.27
C ASN A 590 3.61 7.47 -20.21
N THR A 591 3.43 8.21 -21.31
CA THR A 591 2.60 9.42 -21.37
C THR A 591 1.36 9.30 -22.25
N THR A 592 1.02 8.10 -22.73
CA THR A 592 -0.16 7.86 -23.57
C THR A 592 -0.80 6.51 -23.23
N LEU A 593 -2.11 6.40 -23.48
CA LEU A 593 -2.88 5.19 -23.20
C LEU A 593 -2.44 4.03 -24.10
N GLY A 594 -2.42 2.83 -23.51
CA GLY A 594 -2.17 1.57 -24.21
C GLY A 594 -3.44 0.82 -24.61
N PRO A 595 -3.31 -0.28 -25.37
CA PRO A 595 -4.44 -1.09 -25.84
C PRO A 595 -5.31 -1.62 -24.69
N TYR A 596 -4.73 -1.98 -23.55
CA TYR A 596 -5.49 -2.43 -22.40
C TYR A 596 -6.41 -1.34 -21.83
N ASP A 597 -5.94 -0.10 -21.75
CA ASP A 597 -6.72 1.03 -21.21
C ASP A 597 -7.99 1.28 -22.05
N TYR A 598 -7.85 1.22 -23.36
CA TYR A 598 -8.99 1.33 -24.27
C TYR A 598 -10.00 0.21 -24.08
N TRP A 599 -9.55 -1.02 -23.92
CA TRP A 599 -10.39 -2.18 -23.72
C TRP A 599 -11.12 -2.13 -22.37
N ALA A 600 -10.43 -1.75 -21.29
CA ALA A 600 -11.01 -1.61 -19.97
C ALA A 600 -12.09 -0.51 -19.93
N ILE A 601 -11.83 0.65 -20.56
CA ILE A 601 -12.84 1.72 -20.71
C ILE A 601 -14.02 1.26 -21.56
N GLU A 602 -13.80 0.50 -22.64
CA GLU A 602 -14.88 -0.04 -23.45
C GLU A 602 -15.83 -0.91 -22.61
N TYR A 603 -15.29 -1.83 -21.80
CA TYR A 603 -16.07 -2.65 -20.90
C TYR A 603 -16.86 -1.84 -19.87
N ALA A 604 -16.22 -0.86 -19.22
CA ALA A 604 -16.85 -0.10 -18.15
C ALA A 604 -17.90 0.90 -18.65
N TYR A 605 -17.67 1.58 -19.77
CA TYR A 605 -18.42 2.78 -20.14
C TYR A 605 -19.21 2.72 -21.44
N ARG A 606 -18.96 1.71 -22.32
CA ARG A 606 -19.75 1.59 -23.53
C ARG A 606 -21.22 1.34 -23.18
N GLN A 607 -22.12 2.12 -23.85
CA GLN A 607 -23.55 2.00 -23.64
C GLN A 607 -24.14 0.90 -24.51
N PHE A 608 -25.04 0.13 -23.93
CA PHE A 608 -25.79 -0.93 -24.58
C PHE A 608 -27.27 -0.81 -24.21
N THR A 609 -28.13 -1.46 -24.98
CA THR A 609 -29.52 -1.68 -24.57
C THR A 609 -29.55 -2.76 -23.49
N PRO A 610 -30.51 -2.73 -22.54
CA PRO A 610 -30.61 -3.79 -21.51
C PRO A 610 -30.67 -5.21 -22.07
N SER A 611 -31.25 -5.39 -23.26
CA SER A 611 -31.38 -6.70 -23.93
C SER A 611 -30.08 -7.20 -24.55
N THR A 612 -29.14 -6.35 -24.87
CA THR A 612 -27.87 -6.71 -25.54
C THR A 612 -26.67 -6.61 -24.61
N GLU A 613 -26.78 -5.94 -23.47
CA GLU A 613 -25.63 -5.62 -22.60
C GLU A 613 -24.83 -6.85 -22.20
N ALA A 614 -25.50 -7.92 -21.74
CA ALA A 614 -24.80 -9.11 -21.27
C ALA A 614 -23.98 -9.79 -22.39
N ALA A 615 -24.56 -9.92 -23.59
CA ALA A 615 -23.86 -10.52 -24.73
C ALA A 615 -22.69 -9.66 -25.24
N GLU A 616 -22.87 -8.33 -25.25
CA GLU A 616 -21.83 -7.41 -25.68
C GLU A 616 -20.67 -7.33 -24.66
N LEU A 617 -20.97 -7.34 -23.37
CA LEU A 617 -19.93 -7.40 -22.33
C LEU A 617 -19.11 -8.69 -22.40
N GLU A 618 -19.79 -9.83 -22.64
CA GLU A 618 -19.08 -11.10 -22.85
C GLU A 618 -18.20 -11.04 -24.11
N ARG A 619 -18.69 -10.46 -25.22
CA ARG A 619 -17.90 -10.27 -26.43
C ARG A 619 -16.66 -9.41 -26.20
N ILE A 620 -16.77 -8.35 -25.40
CA ILE A 620 -15.65 -7.50 -25.04
C ILE A 620 -14.66 -8.26 -24.17
N ALA A 621 -15.14 -8.94 -23.12
CA ALA A 621 -14.30 -9.68 -22.19
C ALA A 621 -13.60 -10.88 -22.84
N ALA A 622 -14.22 -11.54 -23.83
CA ALA A 622 -13.63 -12.66 -24.58
C ALA A 622 -12.34 -12.29 -25.34
N ARG A 623 -12.08 -11.00 -25.56
CA ARG A 623 -10.83 -10.49 -26.15
C ARG A 623 -9.61 -10.66 -25.22
N SER A 624 -9.78 -11.12 -23.99
CA SER A 624 -8.68 -11.43 -23.05
C SER A 624 -7.62 -12.39 -23.61
N THR A 625 -7.91 -13.07 -24.72
CA THR A 625 -6.96 -13.94 -25.43
C THR A 625 -5.97 -13.18 -26.32
N GLU A 626 -6.22 -11.90 -26.60
CA GLU A 626 -5.32 -11.05 -27.37
C GLU A 626 -4.10 -10.72 -26.48
N PRO A 627 -2.86 -10.96 -26.95
CA PRO A 627 -1.67 -10.79 -26.09
C PRO A 627 -1.51 -9.38 -25.51
N GLU A 628 -1.90 -8.36 -26.27
CA GLU A 628 -1.84 -6.95 -25.85
C GLU A 628 -2.87 -6.58 -24.77
N LEU A 629 -3.81 -7.48 -24.47
CA LEU A 629 -4.83 -7.30 -23.44
C LEU A 629 -4.58 -8.17 -22.19
N ALA A 630 -3.39 -8.77 -22.10
CA ALA A 630 -3.02 -9.59 -20.95
C ALA A 630 -3.13 -8.77 -19.64
N PHE A 631 -3.70 -9.41 -18.60
CA PHE A 631 -4.00 -8.73 -17.34
C PHE A 631 -3.49 -9.49 -16.12
N ALA A 632 -2.86 -8.76 -15.20
CA ALA A 632 -2.49 -9.23 -13.86
C ALA A 632 -2.55 -8.06 -12.88
N ASP A 633 -3.18 -8.27 -11.72
CA ASP A 633 -3.30 -7.23 -10.69
C ASP A 633 -2.28 -7.39 -9.54
N ASP A 634 -2.46 -6.63 -8.46
CA ASP A 634 -1.58 -6.62 -7.29
C ASP A 634 -1.38 -8.01 -6.66
N ALA A 635 -2.41 -8.83 -6.66
CA ALA A 635 -2.34 -10.19 -6.11
C ALA A 635 -1.41 -11.09 -6.94
N ASP A 636 -1.40 -10.95 -8.27
CA ASP A 636 -0.53 -11.72 -9.17
C ASP A 636 0.92 -11.26 -9.09
N ALA A 637 1.15 -9.94 -8.96
CA ALA A 637 2.49 -9.38 -8.84
C ALA A 637 3.18 -9.80 -7.53
N GLY A 638 2.39 -10.07 -6.48
CA GLY A 638 2.87 -10.44 -5.15
C GLY A 638 3.17 -9.23 -4.26
N GLY A 639 3.47 -9.52 -2.99
CA GLY A 639 3.80 -8.48 -2.00
C GLY A 639 2.61 -7.97 -1.17
N PHE A 640 1.37 -8.36 -1.50
CA PHE A 640 0.19 -8.09 -0.69
C PHE A 640 -0.36 -9.37 -0.07
N GLY A 641 -0.72 -9.33 1.21
CA GLY A 641 -1.39 -10.45 1.90
C GLY A 641 -0.57 -11.74 2.02
N GLY A 642 0.77 -11.68 1.87
CA GLY A 642 1.64 -12.85 1.96
C GLY A 642 1.68 -13.70 0.68
N ASN A 643 1.11 -13.23 -0.42
CA ASN A 643 1.21 -13.90 -1.71
C ASN A 643 2.54 -13.54 -2.39
N ASP A 644 3.35 -14.56 -2.69
CA ASP A 644 4.68 -14.39 -3.28
C ASP A 644 4.68 -13.99 -4.77
N GLY A 645 3.53 -13.98 -5.45
CA GLY A 645 3.46 -13.88 -6.91
C GLY A 645 4.24 -15.02 -7.59
N ILE A 646 3.66 -15.68 -8.55
CA ILE A 646 4.28 -16.86 -9.19
C ILE A 646 4.58 -16.66 -10.67
N ASP A 647 3.96 -15.66 -11.29
CA ASP A 647 4.14 -15.35 -12.71
C ASP A 647 5.29 -14.34 -12.88
N PRO A 648 6.40 -14.73 -13.55
CA PRO A 648 7.52 -13.82 -13.80
C PRO A 648 7.21 -12.74 -14.84
N LEU A 649 6.05 -12.77 -15.49
CA LEU A 649 5.56 -11.74 -16.40
C LEU A 649 4.64 -10.72 -15.71
N ALA A 650 4.29 -10.93 -14.44
CA ALA A 650 3.46 -10.02 -13.64
C ALA A 650 4.35 -9.32 -12.60
N ASN A 651 4.90 -8.17 -12.95
CA ASN A 651 5.87 -7.47 -12.10
C ASN A 651 5.62 -5.97 -12.08
N ARG A 652 6.17 -5.32 -11.06
CA ARG A 652 6.28 -3.88 -10.95
C ARG A 652 7.67 -3.45 -11.39
N PHE A 653 7.78 -2.38 -12.17
CA PHE A 653 9.05 -1.76 -12.60
C PHE A 653 9.94 -2.71 -13.41
N ASP A 654 9.35 -3.38 -14.39
CA ASP A 654 10.01 -4.03 -15.50
C ASP A 654 9.62 -3.35 -16.82
N LEU A 655 10.22 -3.76 -17.91
CA LEU A 655 9.93 -3.29 -19.26
C LEU A 655 10.27 -4.37 -20.29
N GLY A 656 9.48 -4.40 -21.35
CA GLY A 656 9.72 -5.23 -22.51
C GLY A 656 9.19 -6.65 -22.37
N ASP A 657 9.05 -7.31 -23.52
CA ASP A 657 8.47 -8.64 -23.67
C ASP A 657 9.29 -9.77 -23.01
N ASP A 658 10.53 -9.50 -22.60
CA ASP A 658 11.37 -10.37 -21.76
C ASP A 658 11.85 -9.65 -20.50
N PRO A 659 11.12 -9.70 -19.38
CA PRO A 659 11.54 -9.09 -18.11
C PRO A 659 12.91 -9.59 -17.61
N LEU A 660 13.31 -10.84 -17.90
CA LEU A 660 14.64 -11.34 -17.51
C LEU A 660 15.75 -10.59 -18.24
N ASP A 661 15.56 -10.28 -19.51
CA ASP A 661 16.51 -9.47 -20.28
C ASP A 661 16.58 -8.03 -19.76
N TYR A 662 15.45 -7.48 -19.38
CA TYR A 662 15.40 -6.17 -18.70
C TYR A 662 16.21 -6.16 -17.40
N TYR A 663 16.12 -7.19 -16.54
CA TYR A 663 16.90 -7.24 -15.30
C TYR A 663 18.41 -7.38 -15.54
N LYS A 664 18.82 -8.07 -16.61
CA LYS A 664 20.21 -8.08 -17.06
C LYS A 664 20.68 -6.68 -17.47
N LYS A 665 19.81 -5.94 -18.19
CA LYS A 665 20.04 -4.53 -18.54
C LYS A 665 20.22 -3.67 -17.29
N ARG A 666 19.41 -3.87 -16.24
CA ARG A 666 19.53 -3.13 -14.97
C ARG A 666 20.88 -3.34 -14.29
N LEU A 667 21.45 -4.54 -14.32
CA LEU A 667 22.80 -4.78 -13.81
C LEU A 667 23.85 -4.01 -14.63
N GLN A 668 23.71 -3.95 -15.95
CA GLN A 668 24.62 -3.20 -16.81
C GLN A 668 24.54 -1.70 -16.52
N LEU A 669 23.34 -1.14 -16.42
CA LEU A 669 23.11 0.27 -16.09
C LEU A 669 23.66 0.63 -14.69
N SER A 670 23.49 -0.25 -13.69
CA SER A 670 24.05 -0.03 -12.35
C SER A 670 25.58 -0.02 -12.35
N ARG A 671 26.20 -0.93 -13.12
CA ARG A 671 27.67 -0.94 -13.29
C ARG A 671 28.16 0.30 -14.02
N GLU A 672 27.46 0.75 -15.06
CA GLU A 672 27.77 1.99 -15.75
C GLU A 672 27.68 3.19 -14.80
N LEU A 673 26.61 3.30 -14.01
CA LEU A 673 26.46 4.35 -13.03
C LEU A 673 27.64 4.36 -12.05
N TRP A 674 27.97 3.22 -11.47
CA TRP A 674 29.10 3.09 -10.54
C TRP A 674 30.45 3.43 -11.17
N GLN A 675 30.68 3.02 -12.41
CA GLN A 675 31.90 3.39 -13.11
C GLN A 675 32.01 4.91 -13.28
N ARG A 676 30.95 5.54 -13.81
CA ARG A 676 30.93 6.98 -14.09
C ARG A 676 31.06 7.83 -12.83
N VAL A 677 30.36 7.47 -11.76
CA VAL A 677 30.44 8.27 -10.51
C VAL A 677 31.80 8.19 -9.84
N GLN A 678 32.52 7.08 -10.00
CA GLN A 678 33.89 6.94 -9.51
C GLN A 678 34.93 7.72 -10.32
N GLU A 679 34.61 8.07 -11.57
CA GLU A 679 35.48 8.80 -12.48
C GLU A 679 35.21 10.31 -12.44
N ARG A 680 34.05 10.73 -11.96
CA ARG A 680 33.68 12.13 -11.86
C ARG A 680 34.35 12.78 -10.63
N ALA A 681 35.09 13.86 -10.85
CA ALA A 681 35.56 14.71 -9.75
C ALA A 681 34.34 15.43 -9.09
N PRO A 682 34.21 15.42 -7.76
CA PRO A 682 33.15 16.15 -7.07
C PRO A 682 33.33 17.65 -7.29
N LEU A 683 32.25 18.37 -7.52
CA LEU A 683 32.23 19.82 -7.57
C LEU A 683 32.03 20.39 -6.16
N ALA A 684 32.61 21.55 -5.88
CA ALA A 684 32.41 22.23 -4.58
C ALA A 684 30.95 22.65 -4.33
N THR A 685 30.15 22.70 -5.38
CA THR A 685 28.70 22.98 -5.34
C THR A 685 27.85 21.71 -5.22
N ASP A 686 28.46 20.52 -5.34
CA ASP A 686 27.71 19.28 -5.14
C ASP A 686 27.33 19.13 -3.68
N PRO A 687 26.08 18.73 -3.38
CA PRO A 687 25.71 18.35 -2.02
C PRO A 687 26.59 17.21 -1.48
N VAL A 688 26.98 17.31 -0.23
CA VAL A 688 27.99 16.45 0.40
C VAL A 688 27.61 14.95 0.30
N ALA A 689 26.35 14.60 0.51
CA ALA A 689 25.88 13.23 0.52
C ALA A 689 25.60 12.65 -0.88
N ARG A 690 25.71 13.44 -1.95
CA ARG A 690 25.30 13.08 -3.30
C ARG A 690 25.97 11.80 -3.82
N GLN A 691 27.29 11.72 -3.82
CA GLN A 691 28.02 10.56 -4.35
C GLN A 691 27.66 9.28 -3.58
N ARG A 692 27.45 9.38 -2.27
CA ARG A 692 27.01 8.29 -1.41
C ARG A 692 25.61 7.80 -1.81
N ARG A 693 24.67 8.72 -2.05
CA ARG A 693 23.32 8.43 -2.49
C ARG A 693 23.31 7.74 -3.87
N VAL A 694 24.04 8.30 -4.84
CA VAL A 694 24.15 7.76 -6.21
C VAL A 694 24.74 6.36 -6.20
N LEU A 695 25.75 6.10 -5.39
CA LEU A 695 26.28 4.75 -5.21
C LEU A 695 25.20 3.77 -4.72
N LEU A 696 24.43 4.17 -3.73
CA LEU A 696 23.38 3.31 -3.11
C LEU A 696 22.18 3.13 -4.02
N SER A 697 21.88 4.07 -4.94
CA SER A 697 20.76 3.91 -5.89
C SER A 697 20.95 2.69 -6.80
N GLY A 698 22.16 2.43 -7.26
CA GLY A 698 22.48 1.23 -8.04
C GLY A 698 22.23 -0.08 -7.28
N PHE A 699 22.52 -0.12 -5.97
CA PHE A 699 22.23 -1.30 -5.15
C PHE A 699 20.72 -1.52 -4.97
N ARG A 700 19.93 -0.43 -4.78
CA ARG A 700 18.46 -0.54 -4.68
C ARG A 700 17.85 -1.19 -5.92
N GLN A 701 18.33 -0.82 -7.12
CA GLN A 701 17.90 -1.43 -8.37
C GLN A 701 18.15 -2.93 -8.42
N LEU A 702 19.30 -3.37 -7.92
CA LEU A 702 19.69 -4.78 -7.94
C LEU A 702 18.96 -5.60 -6.86
N ASN A 703 18.57 -5.01 -5.74
CA ASN A 703 17.73 -5.69 -4.75
C ASN A 703 16.41 -6.14 -5.38
N ARG A 704 15.74 -5.25 -6.11
CA ARG A 704 14.49 -5.57 -6.82
C ARG A 704 14.71 -6.60 -7.93
N ALA A 705 15.72 -6.39 -8.76
CA ALA A 705 16.05 -7.34 -9.84
C ALA A 705 16.34 -8.75 -9.28
N ALA A 706 17.03 -8.86 -8.15
CA ALA A 706 17.34 -10.14 -7.51
C ALA A 706 16.08 -10.91 -7.06
N GLU A 707 15.13 -10.21 -6.50
CA GLU A 707 13.84 -10.77 -6.07
C GLU A 707 13.00 -11.23 -7.27
N LEU A 708 12.84 -10.35 -8.27
CA LEU A 708 11.96 -10.61 -9.41
C LEU A 708 12.53 -11.69 -10.34
N VAL A 709 13.84 -11.75 -10.55
CA VAL A 709 14.49 -12.85 -11.29
C VAL A 709 14.25 -14.18 -10.58
N GLY A 710 14.23 -14.21 -9.26
CA GLY A 710 13.92 -15.40 -8.48
C GLY A 710 12.53 -15.98 -8.77
N LYS A 711 11.57 -15.19 -9.28
CA LYS A 711 10.20 -15.65 -9.64
C LYS A 711 10.22 -16.67 -10.79
N TYR A 712 11.21 -16.63 -11.65
CA TYR A 712 11.33 -17.59 -12.75
C TYR A 712 11.53 -19.03 -12.24
N VAL A 713 12.30 -19.21 -11.15
CA VAL A 713 12.63 -20.54 -10.61
C VAL A 713 11.43 -21.11 -9.86
N GLY A 714 10.87 -22.20 -10.38
CA GLY A 714 9.59 -22.75 -9.93
C GLY A 714 8.42 -21.81 -10.26
N GLY A 715 8.57 -20.93 -11.25
CA GLY A 715 7.56 -19.99 -11.69
C GLY A 715 6.48 -20.64 -12.56
N MET A 716 5.31 -20.00 -12.62
CA MET A 716 4.21 -20.40 -13.46
C MET A 716 3.60 -19.17 -14.13
N HIS A 717 3.39 -19.25 -15.44
CA HIS A 717 2.57 -18.26 -16.14
C HIS A 717 1.11 -18.45 -15.78
N THR A 718 0.40 -17.34 -15.61
CA THR A 718 -1.01 -17.31 -15.24
C THR A 718 -1.85 -16.67 -16.33
N VAL A 719 -3.03 -17.22 -16.60
CA VAL A 719 -4.06 -16.62 -17.45
C VAL A 719 -5.40 -16.61 -16.74
N ARG A 720 -6.20 -15.57 -17.00
CA ARG A 720 -7.48 -15.34 -16.35
C ARG A 720 -8.67 -15.70 -17.25
N ASP A 721 -8.55 -16.76 -18.02
CA ASP A 721 -9.63 -17.24 -18.85
C ASP A 721 -10.74 -17.90 -18.00
N LEU A 722 -11.96 -17.79 -18.46
CA LEU A 722 -13.05 -18.53 -17.84
C LEU A 722 -12.93 -20.04 -18.17
N PRO A 723 -13.20 -20.94 -17.22
CA PRO A 723 -13.11 -22.38 -17.44
C PRO A 723 -13.92 -22.83 -18.66
N GLY A 724 -13.28 -23.59 -19.54
CA GLY A 724 -13.93 -24.18 -20.72
C GLY A 724 -14.15 -23.24 -21.92
N THR A 725 -13.69 -21.95 -21.84
CA THR A 725 -13.95 -20.98 -22.93
C THR A 725 -12.83 -20.96 -23.98
N THR A 726 -11.56 -21.10 -23.62
CA THR A 726 -10.41 -20.90 -24.54
C THR A 726 -9.56 -22.14 -24.73
N GLY A 727 -9.65 -23.13 -23.85
CA GLY A 727 -8.77 -24.29 -23.80
C GLY A 727 -7.35 -23.99 -23.29
N ARG A 728 -7.03 -22.75 -22.91
CA ARG A 728 -5.74 -22.42 -22.28
C ARG A 728 -5.75 -22.88 -20.83
N ALA A 729 -4.61 -23.39 -20.36
CA ALA A 729 -4.42 -23.75 -18.95
C ALA A 729 -4.31 -22.48 -18.10
N ALA A 730 -4.97 -22.44 -16.94
CA ALA A 730 -4.87 -21.33 -16.01
C ALA A 730 -3.45 -21.13 -15.45
N TYR A 731 -2.69 -22.23 -15.37
CA TYR A 731 -1.30 -22.25 -14.89
C TYR A 731 -0.44 -23.07 -15.85
N THR A 732 0.67 -22.49 -16.30
CA THR A 732 1.64 -23.16 -17.15
C THR A 732 3.05 -22.96 -16.57
N PRO A 733 3.83 -24.02 -16.30
CA PRO A 733 5.21 -23.86 -15.86
C PRO A 733 6.04 -22.96 -16.79
N VAL A 734 6.86 -22.09 -16.22
CA VAL A 734 7.86 -21.34 -16.99
C VAL A 734 8.80 -22.32 -17.68
N GLU A 735 9.17 -22.03 -18.91
CA GLU A 735 10.05 -22.87 -19.72
C GLU A 735 11.34 -23.21 -18.96
N PRO A 736 11.76 -24.49 -18.91
CA PRO A 736 12.91 -24.94 -18.15
C PRO A 736 14.20 -24.20 -18.51
N ALA A 737 14.38 -23.84 -19.78
CA ALA A 737 15.51 -23.05 -20.26
C ALA A 737 15.56 -21.64 -19.64
N LYS A 738 14.37 -20.98 -19.52
CA LYS A 738 14.26 -19.66 -18.88
C LYS A 738 14.53 -19.73 -17.39
N GLN A 739 14.04 -20.76 -16.71
CA GLN A 739 14.30 -20.96 -15.28
C GLN A 739 15.80 -21.13 -15.01
N ARG A 740 16.51 -21.93 -15.84
CA ARG A 740 17.96 -22.11 -15.75
C ARG A 740 18.71 -20.83 -16.11
N GLU A 741 18.25 -20.09 -17.11
CA GLU A 741 18.82 -18.79 -17.48
C GLU A 741 18.76 -17.79 -16.31
N ALA A 742 17.61 -17.69 -15.65
CA ALA A 742 17.41 -16.85 -14.47
C ALA A 742 18.34 -17.26 -13.31
N LEU A 743 18.41 -18.57 -13.01
CA LEU A 743 19.30 -19.09 -11.97
C LEU A 743 20.77 -18.80 -12.29
N GLN A 744 21.19 -18.94 -13.55
CA GLN A 744 22.55 -18.62 -14.01
C GLN A 744 22.86 -17.12 -13.93
N PHE A 745 21.88 -16.26 -14.23
CA PHE A 745 22.06 -14.81 -14.06
C PHE A 745 22.29 -14.43 -12.61
N LEU A 746 21.51 -14.99 -11.68
CA LEU A 746 21.73 -14.77 -10.24
C LEU A 746 23.12 -15.28 -9.81
N ALA A 747 23.47 -16.48 -10.24
CA ALA A 747 24.75 -17.12 -9.89
C ALA A 747 25.96 -16.32 -10.39
N LYS A 748 25.98 -15.94 -11.66
CA LYS A 748 27.13 -15.27 -12.30
C LYS A 748 27.12 -13.75 -12.13
N GLY A 749 25.93 -13.13 -12.05
CA GLY A 749 25.77 -11.68 -11.97
C GLY A 749 25.78 -11.14 -10.54
N LEU A 750 25.04 -11.77 -9.62
CA LEU A 750 24.82 -11.22 -8.28
C LEU A 750 25.57 -11.95 -7.16
N PHE A 751 25.78 -13.26 -7.29
CA PHE A 751 26.60 -14.01 -6.30
C PHE A 751 28.10 -13.91 -6.56
N ASN A 752 28.48 -13.45 -7.75
CA ASN A 752 29.87 -13.13 -8.07
C ASN A 752 30.21 -11.71 -7.60
N THR A 753 31.35 -11.55 -6.92
CA THR A 753 31.81 -10.28 -6.36
C THR A 753 32.43 -9.33 -7.37
N ASP A 754 32.73 -9.79 -8.57
CA ASP A 754 33.31 -8.95 -9.64
C ASP A 754 32.39 -7.81 -10.07
N SER A 755 31.08 -7.96 -9.84
CA SER A 755 30.09 -6.92 -10.09
C SER A 755 30.18 -5.73 -9.13
N PHE A 756 30.85 -5.88 -7.98
CA PHE A 756 30.82 -4.96 -6.85
C PHE A 756 32.21 -4.45 -6.44
N ARG A 757 33.05 -4.13 -7.44
CA ARG A 757 34.40 -3.60 -7.21
C ARG A 757 34.40 -2.08 -7.29
N PHE A 758 34.91 -1.42 -6.25
CA PHE A 758 34.98 0.03 -6.13
C PHE A 758 36.42 0.47 -5.85
N LYS A 759 36.81 1.64 -6.39
CA LYS A 759 38.14 2.24 -6.16
C LYS A 759 38.24 2.68 -4.68
N PRO A 760 39.34 2.33 -3.96
CA PRO A 760 39.50 2.72 -2.56
C PRO A 760 39.40 4.24 -2.32
N GLN A 761 39.98 5.03 -3.22
CA GLN A 761 39.94 6.50 -3.12
C GLN A 761 38.52 7.04 -3.22
N PHE A 762 37.70 6.46 -4.09
CA PHE A 762 36.28 6.84 -4.18
C PHE A 762 35.53 6.52 -2.90
N LEU A 763 35.66 5.32 -2.35
CA LEU A 763 35.00 4.95 -1.10
C LEU A 763 35.43 5.82 0.07
N ALA A 764 36.71 6.22 0.12
CA ALA A 764 37.24 7.10 1.16
C ALA A 764 36.72 8.55 1.02
N SER A 765 36.29 8.97 -0.17
CA SER A 765 35.77 10.33 -0.41
C SER A 765 34.28 10.48 -0.08
N LEU A 766 33.54 9.38 0.20
CA LEU A 766 32.10 9.40 0.47
C LEU A 766 31.77 9.98 1.84
N ALA A 767 31.78 11.29 1.95
CA ALA A 767 31.46 11.98 3.19
C ALA A 767 29.96 11.85 3.54
N PRO A 768 29.62 11.79 4.85
CA PRO A 768 28.24 12.00 5.31
C PRO A 768 27.90 13.48 5.30
N ASP A 769 26.62 13.82 5.37
CA ASP A 769 26.24 15.20 5.67
C ASP A 769 26.57 15.51 7.12
N TYR A 770 27.46 16.48 7.34
CA TYR A 770 27.89 16.85 8.68
C TYR A 770 26.88 17.74 9.42
N ASN A 771 25.87 18.26 8.72
CA ASN A 771 24.76 19.00 9.34
C ASN A 771 23.72 18.04 9.92
N GLU A 772 23.66 16.80 9.41
CA GLU A 772 22.76 15.80 9.93
C GLU A 772 23.26 15.23 11.27
N TRP A 773 22.36 15.20 12.26
CA TRP A 773 22.71 14.68 13.59
C TRP A 773 22.93 13.16 13.58
N GLU A 774 22.12 12.41 12.83
CA GLU A 774 22.22 10.95 12.66
C GLU A 774 23.10 10.55 11.46
N ARG A 775 24.19 11.28 11.23
CA ARG A 775 25.14 10.95 10.17
C ARG A 775 25.78 9.59 10.36
N GLY A 776 25.59 8.70 9.41
CA GLY A 776 26.22 7.38 9.44
C GLY A 776 27.73 7.45 9.24
N GLY A 777 28.42 6.35 9.58
CA GLY A 777 29.85 6.15 9.26
C GLY A 777 30.10 5.91 7.76
N PRO A 778 31.25 5.36 7.38
CA PRO A 778 31.57 4.97 6.00
C PRO A 778 30.51 4.05 5.39
N VAL A 779 30.31 4.14 4.07
CA VAL A 779 29.35 3.26 3.37
C VAL A 779 29.75 1.79 3.56
N ASN A 780 28.83 1.01 4.07
CA ASN A 780 29.05 -0.43 4.30
C ASN A 780 28.76 -1.23 3.02
N ILE A 781 29.70 -1.25 2.08
CA ILE A 781 29.60 -2.01 0.82
C ILE A 781 29.30 -3.50 1.07
N PRO A 782 29.97 -4.19 2.00
CA PRO A 782 29.66 -5.59 2.27
C PRO A 782 28.21 -5.85 2.69
N ALA A 783 27.59 -4.94 3.44
CA ALA A 783 26.17 -5.06 3.81
C ALA A 783 25.26 -4.81 2.59
N ALA A 784 25.54 -3.80 1.76
CA ALA A 784 24.77 -3.50 0.56
C ALA A 784 24.80 -4.68 -0.45
N VAL A 785 25.96 -5.27 -0.68
CA VAL A 785 26.12 -6.46 -1.54
C VAL A 785 25.36 -7.65 -0.95
N LEU A 786 25.52 -7.91 0.34
CA LEU A 786 24.83 -9.01 1.02
C LEU A 786 23.32 -8.87 0.92
N GLN A 787 22.78 -7.65 1.02
CA GLN A 787 21.35 -7.42 0.90
C GLN A 787 20.81 -7.81 -0.49
N VAL A 788 21.52 -7.47 -1.58
CA VAL A 788 21.16 -7.92 -2.94
C VAL A 788 21.14 -9.45 -3.02
N GLN A 789 22.16 -10.09 -2.46
CA GLN A 789 22.29 -11.55 -2.47
C GLN A 789 21.22 -12.23 -1.62
N THR A 790 20.87 -11.62 -0.50
CA THR A 790 19.82 -12.08 0.41
C THR A 790 18.45 -12.09 -0.25
N SER A 791 18.09 -11.04 -0.99
CA SER A 791 16.82 -10.96 -1.74
C SER A 791 16.64 -12.13 -2.70
N ALA A 792 17.70 -12.53 -3.42
CA ALA A 792 17.67 -13.71 -4.28
C ALA A 792 17.53 -15.03 -3.47
N LEU A 793 18.31 -15.18 -2.39
CA LEU A 793 18.27 -16.39 -1.54
C LEU A 793 16.92 -16.57 -0.85
N ASP A 794 16.28 -15.49 -0.40
CA ASP A 794 14.97 -15.54 0.24
C ASP A 794 13.93 -16.15 -0.70
N ARG A 795 13.97 -15.78 -1.97
CA ARG A 795 13.08 -16.33 -2.98
C ARG A 795 13.41 -17.79 -3.33
N LEU A 796 14.68 -18.07 -3.64
CA LEU A 796 15.12 -19.41 -4.13
C LEU A 796 14.99 -20.51 -3.05
N LEU A 797 15.14 -20.16 -1.78
CA LEU A 797 15.06 -21.08 -0.65
C LEU A 797 13.71 -21.02 0.10
N SER A 798 12.71 -20.32 -0.47
CA SER A 798 11.39 -20.22 0.15
C SER A 798 10.64 -21.55 0.11
N PRO A 799 9.78 -21.85 1.11
CA PRO A 799 8.90 -23.03 1.09
C PRO A 799 8.01 -23.08 -0.16
N GLY A 800 7.50 -21.92 -0.63
CA GLY A 800 6.65 -21.84 -1.81
C GLY A 800 7.39 -22.22 -3.08
N THR A 801 8.65 -21.77 -3.28
CA THR A 801 9.48 -22.17 -4.42
C THR A 801 9.82 -23.67 -4.36
N ALA A 802 10.16 -24.20 -3.18
CA ALA A 802 10.43 -25.61 -3.02
C ALA A 802 9.22 -26.49 -3.35
N SER A 803 8.02 -26.10 -2.86
CA SER A 803 6.78 -26.81 -3.17
C SER A 803 6.50 -26.83 -4.68
N ARG A 804 6.54 -25.67 -5.32
CA ARG A 804 6.29 -25.58 -6.76
C ARG A 804 7.27 -26.41 -7.58
N LEU A 805 8.57 -26.38 -7.28
CA LEU A 805 9.57 -27.21 -7.99
C LEU A 805 9.30 -28.71 -7.84
N LEU A 806 8.84 -29.16 -6.70
CA LEU A 806 8.46 -30.57 -6.48
C LEU A 806 7.16 -30.92 -7.20
N ASP A 807 6.24 -29.98 -7.35
CA ASP A 807 4.93 -30.18 -7.97
C ASP A 807 4.91 -29.95 -9.49
N LEU A 808 5.96 -29.31 -10.09
CA LEU A 808 6.03 -29.07 -11.53
C LEU A 808 5.68 -30.31 -12.40
N PRO A 809 6.11 -31.54 -12.07
CA PRO A 809 5.77 -32.73 -12.86
C PRO A 809 4.27 -33.01 -12.93
N LEU A 810 3.46 -32.47 -12.03
CA LEU A 810 2.00 -32.63 -12.03
C LEU A 810 1.30 -31.78 -13.09
N TYR A 811 1.98 -30.78 -13.65
CA TYR A 811 1.42 -29.79 -14.58
C TYR A 811 1.84 -30.01 -16.03
N VAL A 812 2.62 -31.04 -16.31
CA VAL A 812 3.14 -31.36 -17.65
C VAL A 812 3.04 -32.85 -17.97
N ASP A 813 3.11 -33.17 -19.23
CA ASP A 813 3.15 -34.57 -19.68
C ASP A 813 4.44 -35.28 -19.28
N ALA A 814 4.42 -36.59 -19.16
CA ALA A 814 5.57 -37.44 -18.78
C ALA A 814 6.81 -37.25 -19.68
N ALA A 815 6.63 -36.87 -20.93
CA ALA A 815 7.73 -36.57 -21.85
C ALA A 815 8.42 -35.25 -21.50
N GLN A 816 7.65 -34.22 -21.19
CA GLN A 816 8.13 -32.89 -20.79
C GLN A 816 8.71 -32.89 -19.36
N SER A 817 8.22 -33.75 -18.49
CA SER A 817 8.65 -33.87 -17.10
C SER A 817 10.17 -34.15 -16.96
N ARG A 818 10.80 -34.77 -17.95
CA ARG A 818 12.24 -35.10 -17.92
C ARG A 818 13.16 -33.90 -18.05
N ASP A 819 12.69 -32.81 -18.65
CA ASP A 819 13.48 -31.61 -18.90
C ASP A 819 13.24 -30.50 -17.84
N LEU A 820 12.30 -30.69 -16.94
CA LEU A 820 11.99 -29.73 -15.89
C LEU A 820 13.23 -29.44 -15.03
N ILE A 821 13.35 -28.19 -14.58
CA ILE A 821 14.28 -27.86 -13.51
C ILE A 821 13.80 -28.52 -12.20
N SER A 822 14.72 -29.09 -11.45
CA SER A 822 14.39 -29.81 -10.23
C SER A 822 14.91 -29.08 -8.97
N LEU A 823 14.29 -29.32 -7.84
CA LEU A 823 14.75 -28.78 -6.55
C LEU A 823 16.20 -29.18 -6.23
N PRO A 824 16.66 -30.44 -6.46
CA PRO A 824 18.09 -30.78 -6.34
C PRO A 824 19.00 -29.97 -7.24
N GLU A 825 18.59 -29.70 -8.49
CA GLU A 825 19.37 -28.87 -9.42
C GLU A 825 19.54 -27.43 -8.89
N VAL A 826 18.47 -26.84 -8.33
CA VAL A 826 18.52 -25.50 -7.72
C VAL A 826 19.45 -25.49 -6.50
N TYR A 827 19.27 -26.41 -5.55
CA TYR A 827 20.09 -26.47 -4.35
C TYR A 827 21.56 -26.75 -4.69
N GLY A 828 21.82 -27.65 -5.62
CA GLY A 828 23.17 -27.96 -6.08
C GLY A 828 23.83 -26.75 -6.75
N THR A 829 23.12 -26.05 -7.64
CA THR A 829 23.64 -24.85 -8.33
C THR A 829 23.98 -23.75 -7.33
N LEU A 830 23.10 -23.51 -6.34
CA LEU A 830 23.35 -22.53 -5.28
C LEU A 830 24.60 -22.91 -4.47
N GLN A 831 24.69 -24.14 -4.01
CA GLN A 831 25.84 -24.62 -3.23
C GLN A 831 27.14 -24.51 -4.04
N ASP A 832 27.13 -25.00 -5.26
CA ASP A 832 28.30 -25.00 -6.16
C ASP A 832 28.79 -23.58 -6.48
N THR A 833 27.86 -22.63 -6.64
CA THR A 833 28.20 -21.23 -6.93
C THR A 833 28.68 -20.50 -5.68
N ILE A 834 27.97 -20.64 -4.58
CA ILE A 834 28.26 -19.92 -3.33
C ILE A 834 29.55 -20.43 -2.68
N TRP A 835 29.86 -21.71 -2.83
CA TRP A 835 31.04 -22.34 -2.25
C TRP A 835 32.09 -22.75 -3.32
N SER A 836 32.13 -22.02 -4.43
CA SER A 836 33.01 -22.33 -5.57
C SER A 836 34.49 -22.38 -5.20
N GLU A 837 34.95 -21.60 -4.25
CA GLU A 837 36.32 -21.57 -3.74
C GLU A 837 36.75 -22.89 -3.10
N LEU A 838 35.82 -23.73 -2.63
CA LEU A 838 36.13 -25.07 -2.13
C LEU A 838 36.66 -26.00 -3.25
N LYS A 839 36.23 -25.79 -4.50
CA LYS A 839 36.68 -26.55 -5.66
C LYS A 839 38.05 -26.09 -6.15
N THR A 840 38.33 -24.80 -6.09
CA THR A 840 39.58 -24.19 -6.55
C THR A 840 40.67 -24.12 -5.51
N ASN A 841 40.31 -24.40 -4.24
CA ASN A 841 41.21 -24.25 -3.08
C ASN A 841 41.82 -22.82 -2.98
N SER A 842 41.07 -21.80 -3.36
CA SER A 842 41.47 -20.39 -3.34
C SER A 842 41.01 -19.68 -2.08
N ASP A 843 41.66 -18.56 -1.78
CA ASP A 843 41.23 -17.68 -0.69
C ASP A 843 39.82 -17.13 -0.96
N ILE A 844 39.09 -16.90 0.13
CA ILE A 844 37.70 -16.42 0.12
C ILE A 844 37.70 -14.97 0.57
N ASP A 845 37.31 -14.06 -0.29
CA ASP A 845 37.22 -12.64 0.05
C ASP A 845 36.07 -12.35 1.05
N ARG A 846 36.05 -11.15 1.62
CA ARG A 846 35.09 -10.76 2.65
C ARG A 846 33.65 -10.82 2.15
N LEU A 847 33.36 -10.41 0.92
CA LEU A 847 31.99 -10.43 0.36
C LEU A 847 31.50 -11.86 0.20
N ARG A 848 32.36 -12.74 -0.28
CA ARG A 848 32.07 -14.18 -0.43
C ARG A 848 31.90 -14.87 0.92
N ARG A 849 32.74 -14.57 1.92
CA ARG A 849 32.54 -15.10 3.28
C ARG A 849 31.18 -14.70 3.88
N ASN A 850 30.72 -13.47 3.62
CA ASN A 850 29.40 -13.03 4.07
C ASN A 850 28.27 -13.80 3.37
N LEU A 851 28.34 -13.98 2.06
CA LEU A 851 27.36 -14.78 1.32
C LEU A 851 27.33 -16.23 1.78
N GLN A 852 28.49 -16.84 2.00
CA GLN A 852 28.61 -18.21 2.49
C GLN A 852 28.03 -18.40 3.89
N ARG A 853 28.27 -17.45 4.83
CA ARG A 853 27.63 -17.44 6.16
C ARG A 853 26.13 -17.32 6.06
N GLU A 854 25.66 -16.46 5.18
CA GLU A 854 24.21 -16.26 5.02
C GLU A 854 23.51 -17.49 4.44
N HIS A 855 24.14 -18.15 3.45
CA HIS A 855 23.66 -19.43 2.96
C HIS A 855 23.64 -20.49 4.05
N LEU A 856 24.74 -20.60 4.80
CA LEU A 856 24.87 -21.55 5.92
C LEU A 856 23.80 -21.30 6.99
N ARG A 857 23.56 -20.05 7.36
CA ARG A 857 22.53 -19.68 8.34
C ARG A 857 21.13 -20.16 7.89
N ARG A 858 20.80 -20.04 6.58
CA ARG A 858 19.54 -20.55 6.05
C ARG A 858 19.49 -22.07 6.11
N VAL A 859 20.55 -22.74 5.70
CA VAL A 859 20.65 -24.22 5.79
C VAL A 859 20.48 -24.69 7.23
N GLN A 860 21.12 -24.04 8.20
CA GLN A 860 20.96 -24.33 9.63
C GLN A 860 19.51 -24.15 10.08
N THR A 861 18.86 -23.05 9.69
CA THR A 861 17.45 -22.80 10.02
C THR A 861 16.55 -23.90 9.45
N LEU A 862 16.76 -24.30 8.19
CA LEU A 862 16.05 -25.43 7.58
C LEU A 862 16.22 -26.74 8.34
N LEU A 863 17.45 -27.06 8.74
CA LEU A 863 17.77 -28.32 9.41
C LEU A 863 17.26 -28.41 10.85
N ILE A 864 17.27 -27.30 11.59
CA ILE A 864 16.98 -27.26 13.04
C ILE A 864 15.52 -26.90 13.32
N ARG A 865 15.05 -25.81 12.72
CA ARG A 865 13.71 -25.25 12.99
C ARG A 865 12.69 -25.65 11.92
N GLY A 866 13.13 -25.86 10.69
CA GLY A 866 12.26 -25.90 9.53
C GLY A 866 11.64 -24.54 9.24
N TYR A 867 10.80 -24.48 8.20
CA TYR A 867 9.92 -23.34 7.93
C TYR A 867 8.48 -23.86 7.85
N PRO A 868 7.49 -23.11 8.34
CA PRO A 868 6.09 -23.44 8.12
C PRO A 868 5.81 -23.63 6.62
N GLY A 869 5.16 -24.76 6.26
CA GLY A 869 4.85 -25.06 4.85
C GLY A 869 6.00 -25.65 4.03
N LEU A 870 7.19 -25.89 4.60
CA LEU A 870 8.27 -26.54 3.86
C LEU A 870 7.96 -28.02 3.57
N PRO A 871 8.01 -28.47 2.30
CA PRO A 871 7.81 -29.88 1.98
C PRO A 871 8.86 -30.80 2.63
N PRO A 872 8.50 -32.00 3.11
CA PRO A 872 9.45 -32.96 3.71
C PRO A 872 10.62 -33.32 2.79
N ASP A 873 10.35 -33.45 1.48
CA ASP A 873 11.38 -33.75 0.48
C ASP A 873 12.43 -32.64 0.38
N ALA A 874 12.00 -31.36 0.47
CA ALA A 874 12.91 -30.21 0.48
C ALA A 874 13.88 -30.26 1.67
N LEU A 875 13.39 -30.67 2.84
CA LEU A 875 14.24 -30.87 4.03
C LEU A 875 15.22 -32.04 3.83
N SER A 876 14.76 -33.13 3.24
CA SER A 876 15.62 -34.31 2.97
C SER A 876 16.75 -33.95 2.02
N LEU A 877 16.43 -33.20 0.95
CA LEU A 877 17.41 -32.70 -0.04
C LEU A 877 18.38 -31.68 0.59
N ALA A 878 17.85 -30.73 1.40
CA ALA A 878 18.70 -29.79 2.11
C ALA A 878 19.70 -30.51 3.05
N ARG A 879 19.28 -31.59 3.73
CA ARG A 879 20.16 -32.42 4.56
C ARG A 879 21.22 -33.16 3.74
N LEU A 880 20.87 -33.67 2.57
CA LEU A 880 21.82 -34.32 1.64
C LEU A 880 22.91 -33.33 1.22
N HIS A 881 22.52 -32.16 0.67
CA HIS A 881 23.46 -31.13 0.24
C HIS A 881 24.30 -30.57 1.40
N ALA A 882 23.71 -30.43 2.59
CA ALA A 882 24.44 -30.04 3.80
C ALA A 882 25.54 -31.06 4.18
N THR A 883 25.26 -32.36 4.05
CA THR A 883 26.23 -33.43 4.28
C THR A 883 27.37 -33.39 3.26
N GLU A 884 27.07 -33.15 1.98
CA GLU A 884 28.08 -32.98 0.94
C GLU A 884 28.95 -31.76 1.20
N LEU A 885 28.33 -30.61 1.57
CA LEU A 885 29.03 -29.40 1.93
C LEU A 885 29.95 -29.62 3.13
N GLN A 886 29.49 -30.32 4.17
CA GLN A 886 30.31 -30.67 5.35
C GLN A 886 31.59 -31.42 4.93
N ALA A 887 31.45 -32.41 4.04
CA ALA A 887 32.61 -33.14 3.52
C ALA A 887 33.58 -32.26 2.74
N GLN A 888 33.07 -31.29 1.94
CA GLN A 888 33.89 -30.31 1.21
C GLN A 888 34.61 -29.37 2.19
N LEU A 889 33.90 -28.81 3.16
CA LEU A 889 34.46 -27.93 4.20
C LEU A 889 35.57 -28.63 5.01
N LYS A 890 35.36 -29.89 5.37
CA LYS A 890 36.36 -30.67 6.08
C LYS A 890 37.67 -30.82 5.30
N ARG A 891 37.59 -31.03 3.98
CA ARG A 891 38.76 -31.10 3.13
C ARG A 891 39.47 -29.77 2.98
N ALA A 892 38.69 -28.68 2.70
CA ALA A 892 39.24 -27.35 2.42
C ALA A 892 39.84 -26.70 3.67
N SER A 893 39.24 -26.91 4.89
CA SER A 893 39.71 -26.32 6.14
C SER A 893 41.09 -26.82 6.58
N ALA A 894 41.56 -27.96 6.03
CA ALA A 894 42.89 -28.51 6.28
C ALA A 894 43.99 -27.88 5.42
N ASN A 895 43.68 -27.02 4.44
CA ASN A 895 44.64 -26.42 3.53
C ASN A 895 45.46 -25.29 4.21
N PRO A 896 46.81 -25.50 4.47
CA PRO A 896 47.63 -24.48 5.14
C PRO A 896 47.95 -23.26 4.29
N LYS A 897 47.71 -23.33 2.96
CA LYS A 897 48.01 -22.26 2.03
C LYS A 897 46.99 -21.13 2.04
N LEU A 898 45.83 -21.32 2.58
CA LEU A 898 44.77 -20.31 2.69
C LEU A 898 45.13 -19.26 3.77
N SER A 899 44.65 -18.05 3.56
CA SER A 899 44.71 -16.95 4.54
C SER A 899 44.12 -17.37 5.88
N ILE A 900 44.54 -16.69 6.95
CA ILE A 900 44.02 -16.98 8.30
C ILE A 900 42.51 -16.76 8.38
N GLU A 901 41.99 -15.73 7.69
CA GLU A 901 40.55 -15.40 7.59
C GLU A 901 39.76 -16.48 6.87
N SER A 902 40.29 -17.00 5.74
CA SER A 902 39.67 -18.10 4.99
C SER A 902 39.63 -19.39 5.82
N ARG A 903 40.76 -19.76 6.49
CA ARG A 903 40.80 -20.94 7.36
C ARG A 903 39.87 -20.84 8.55
N ALA A 904 39.84 -19.68 9.23
CA ALA A 904 38.96 -19.45 10.38
C ALA A 904 37.48 -19.56 9.93
N HIS A 905 37.12 -18.94 8.80
CA HIS A 905 35.77 -19.02 8.23
C HIS A 905 35.37 -20.47 7.88
N LEU A 906 36.24 -21.22 7.24
CA LEU A 906 35.94 -22.62 6.88
C LEU A 906 35.83 -23.55 8.12
N GLN A 907 36.65 -23.35 9.14
CA GLN A 907 36.58 -24.11 10.40
C GLN A 907 35.30 -23.81 11.17
N ASP A 908 34.94 -22.54 11.30
CA ASP A 908 33.70 -22.10 11.94
C ASP A 908 32.48 -22.64 11.17
N SER A 909 32.45 -22.49 9.82
CA SER A 909 31.39 -23.04 8.99
C SER A 909 31.22 -24.54 9.11
N LEU A 910 32.33 -25.29 9.21
CA LEU A 910 32.32 -26.73 9.44
C LEU A 910 31.76 -27.11 10.81
N ALA A 911 32.14 -26.37 11.85
CA ALA A 911 31.62 -26.59 13.21
C ALA A 911 30.11 -26.38 13.28
N LEU A 912 29.65 -25.20 12.79
CA LEU A 912 28.23 -24.82 12.76
C LEU A 912 27.37 -25.81 11.96
N LEU A 913 27.85 -26.24 10.80
CA LEU A 913 27.12 -27.20 9.98
C LEU A 913 27.09 -28.59 10.59
N THR A 914 28.16 -29.00 11.28
CA THR A 914 28.24 -30.28 12.01
C THR A 914 27.24 -30.32 13.16
N GLU A 915 27.11 -29.21 13.90
CA GLU A 915 26.12 -29.09 14.97
C GLU A 915 24.70 -29.14 14.42
N ALA A 916 24.42 -28.41 13.34
CA ALA A 916 23.10 -28.38 12.69
C ALA A 916 22.67 -29.77 12.19
N LEU A 917 23.58 -30.54 11.61
CA LEU A 917 23.29 -31.90 11.13
C LEU A 917 23.02 -32.89 12.26
N ARG A 918 23.57 -32.66 13.49
CA ARG A 918 23.38 -33.47 14.70
C ARG A 918 22.18 -33.03 15.54
N ALA A 919 21.75 -31.79 15.36
CA ALA A 919 20.67 -31.25 16.17
C ALA A 919 19.35 -32.03 15.95
N SER A 920 18.62 -32.26 17.04
CA SER A 920 17.26 -32.75 16.98
C SER A 920 16.37 -31.62 16.43
N MET A 921 15.47 -31.93 15.49
CA MET A 921 14.51 -30.95 14.97
C MET A 921 13.65 -30.40 16.13
N GLN A 922 13.68 -29.07 16.27
CA GLN A 922 12.70 -28.34 17.09
C GLN A 922 11.48 -28.10 16.21
N ARG A 923 10.41 -28.87 16.40
CA ARG A 923 9.12 -28.59 15.79
C ARG A 923 8.46 -27.46 16.57
N SER A 924 8.29 -26.30 15.91
CA SER A 924 7.48 -25.18 16.42
C SER A 924 6.01 -25.50 16.33
#